data_74beda7cf1afb4f5660fbf455f47a96e
#
_entry.id   74beda7cf1afb4f5660fbf455f47a96e
#
_cell.length_a   1.000
_cell.length_b   1.000
_cell.length_c   1.000
_cell.angle_alpha   90.00
_cell.angle_beta   90.00
_cell.angle_gamma   90.00
#
_symmetry.space_group_name_H-M   'P 1'
#
loop_
_entity.id
_entity.type
_entity.pdbx_description
1 polymer ?
#
loop_
_entity_poly.entity_id
_entity_poly.type
_entity_poly.pdbx_seq_one_letter_code
_entity_poly.pdbx_strand_id
1 'polypeptide(L)'
;MHSHSRRTQACTLLALATALALAGCKKHEEAAAPAAPAAAQQPPAAAPAAVADTDSEFATNAANPDNWGGIGRDFGLNRHSPLAEINRDNVKNLKMSWEMKTDATRGHEGQPLVIGSTMYMVSAYPNNVFAIDLSQEDNGKVLWKYTPQQDERAVAVACCDTVNRGASYADGKLVFGSLSGDVIALDAKTGKEVWKQKLAYPEKGETITMAPIIADGKVVAGISGNEFGVRGRVAAYALADGKQAWSCEATGTDKDICLGPDFNKANPQHGQLGDLGEKTYPDEGWKRGGGAAWGWYSYDPKLKLVYYGTGNPGLWSPSYRCGKTTQKECDTGEYDNKWSMTLFARKIDTGEAVWGYQKTPFDQWDYDGINEPILVDLTIDGKQVPSVVQFDRNGFAYVLDRRDGTLLRANKFVPANWAERIDMKTGRPVKVAAHSPLERGRKVEAFPSAMGGKDQQPCSVDPANSAVFFCGTNNWHMELDPQERGNTMMGLPYVFANVLMKPNEPGALGIVKAFDVVEGKSKWEIKEKFPVWSGTLVTDGGLVFYGTLDGWFRAVDKDTGKKLWETKLPSGIIGNPIAYKANGHQYVAVFSGIGGWIGLPVAAGLDPGDPYGALGAAGLAFSNGFDKIPLGGMVHTFRIDGAGKTVTPTATATAAAGGGSAAVAAKTVR
;
A
#
# COMPACT_ATOMS: atom_id res chain seq x y z
N MET A 1 0.49 67.16 17.56
CA MET A 1 0.20 68.14 16.45
C MET A 1 -0.46 67.33 15.32
N HIS A 2 -1.70 67.76 15.03
CA HIS A 2 -2.53 67.52 13.84
C HIS A 2 -2.85 66.07 13.47
N SER A 3 -4.01 65.51 13.64
CA SER A 3 -5.47 65.88 13.49
C SER A 3 -6.01 65.60 12.10
N HIS A 4 -7.12 64.80 12.16
CA HIS A 4 -8.26 64.73 11.25
C HIS A 4 -8.11 63.87 9.95
N SER A 5 -9.10 63.15 9.43
CA SER A 5 -10.54 63.19 9.66
C SER A 5 -11.23 61.93 9.11
N ARG A 6 -12.37 61.63 9.74
CA ARG A 6 -13.40 60.65 9.34
C ARG A 6 -14.06 61.02 8.00
N ARG A 7 -14.55 60.06 7.25
CA ARG A 7 -15.88 60.15 6.62
C ARG A 7 -16.55 58.79 6.46
N THR A 8 -17.61 58.63 7.17
CA THR A 8 -18.74 57.75 7.03
C THR A 8 -19.61 58.12 5.84
N GLN A 9 -20.17 57.18 5.11
CA GLN A 9 -21.48 57.35 4.47
C GLN A 9 -22.24 56.03 4.47
N ALA A 10 -23.44 56.13 5.01
CA ALA A 10 -24.47 55.11 5.11
C ALA A 10 -25.60 55.41 4.11
N CYS A 11 -26.55 54.48 4.03
CA CYS A 11 -27.91 54.56 3.45
C CYS A 11 -28.01 54.16 1.96
N THR A 12 -28.98 53.41 1.47
CA THR A 12 -30.40 53.39 1.82
C THR A 12 -31.08 52.13 1.28
N LEU A 13 -32.01 51.59 2.06
CA LEU A 13 -33.08 50.64 1.69
C LEU A 13 -34.09 51.30 0.73
N LEU A 14 -34.66 50.50 -0.21
CA LEU A 14 -36.02 50.79 -0.71
C LEU A 14 -36.79 49.50 -0.99
N ALA A 15 -37.81 49.30 -0.18
CA ALA A 15 -38.91 48.37 -0.40
C ALA A 15 -40.03 49.08 -1.16
N LEU A 16 -40.72 48.42 -2.09
CA LEU A 16 -42.03 48.84 -2.53
C LEU A 16 -42.95 47.64 -2.78
N ALA A 17 -44.12 47.73 -2.17
CA ALA A 17 -45.16 46.72 -2.16
C ALA A 17 -46.29 47.07 -3.16
N THR A 18 -46.97 46.01 -3.62
CA THR A 18 -48.39 45.82 -3.98
C THR A 18 -49.19 46.86 -4.77
N ALA A 19 -49.92 46.37 -5.80
CA ALA A 19 -51.34 46.69 -5.97
C ALA A 19 -52.07 45.68 -6.90
N LEU A 20 -53.22 45.23 -6.40
CA LEU A 20 -54.25 44.45 -7.08
C LEU A 20 -54.97 45.27 -8.19
N ALA A 21 -55.45 44.62 -9.21
CA ALA A 21 -56.67 45.04 -9.91
C ALA A 21 -57.41 43.82 -10.48
N LEU A 22 -58.64 43.63 -10.02
CA LEU A 22 -59.70 42.75 -10.53
C LEU A 22 -60.34 43.42 -11.77
N ALA A 23 -60.70 42.66 -12.80
CA ALA A 23 -62.02 42.59 -13.41
C ALA A 23 -61.98 41.89 -14.79
N GLY A 24 -63.01 41.09 -15.07
CA GLY A 24 -63.44 40.77 -16.41
C GLY A 24 -63.71 39.29 -16.73
N CYS A 25 -64.90 38.80 -16.29
CA CYS A 25 -65.47 37.56 -16.84
C CYS A 25 -65.85 37.70 -18.31
N LYS A 26 -65.40 36.78 -19.16
CA LYS A 26 -66.14 36.37 -20.37
C LYS A 26 -66.03 34.87 -20.52
N LYS A 27 -67.20 34.23 -20.60
CA LYS A 27 -67.41 32.83 -20.96
C LYS A 27 -66.94 32.61 -22.40
N HIS A 28 -66.15 31.57 -22.62
CA HIS A 28 -66.01 30.93 -23.90
C HIS A 28 -66.06 29.40 -23.73
N GLU A 29 -66.73 28.78 -24.69
CA GLU A 29 -67.10 27.38 -24.81
C GLU A 29 -65.95 26.39 -24.64
N GLU A 30 -66.28 25.28 -24.02
CA GLU A 30 -65.49 24.08 -23.85
C GLU A 30 -65.20 23.40 -25.21
N ALA A 31 -63.98 23.42 -25.66
CA ALA A 31 -63.52 22.53 -26.71
C ALA A 31 -62.83 21.31 -26.05
N ALA A 32 -63.28 20.12 -26.40
CA ALA A 32 -62.79 18.85 -25.89
C ALA A 32 -61.29 18.68 -26.09
N ALA A 33 -60.56 18.37 -24.97
CA ALA A 33 -59.16 18.05 -25.02
C ALA A 33 -58.92 16.68 -25.72
N PRO A 34 -57.88 16.55 -26.50
CA PRO A 34 -57.52 15.26 -27.12
C PRO A 34 -57.03 14.29 -26.04
N ALA A 35 -57.44 13.01 -26.11
CA ALA A 35 -57.08 11.93 -25.24
C ALA A 35 -55.55 11.78 -25.14
N ALA A 36 -55.03 11.70 -23.89
CA ALA A 36 -53.63 11.43 -23.61
C ALA A 36 -53.21 10.05 -24.20
N PRO A 37 -52.02 9.94 -24.80
CA PRO A 37 -51.56 8.63 -25.25
C PRO A 37 -51.36 7.69 -24.07
N ALA A 38 -51.79 6.43 -24.23
CA ALA A 38 -51.61 5.38 -23.23
C ALA A 38 -50.15 5.26 -22.78
N ALA A 39 -49.94 5.30 -21.48
CA ALA A 39 -48.63 5.09 -20.87
C ALA A 39 -48.12 3.73 -21.32
N ALA A 40 -47.01 3.74 -22.04
CA ALA A 40 -46.26 2.54 -22.33
C ALA A 40 -45.82 1.89 -21.00
N GLN A 41 -46.26 0.67 -20.77
CA GLN A 41 -45.81 -0.13 -19.65
C GLN A 41 -44.30 -0.29 -19.75
N GLN A 42 -43.55 0.25 -18.80
CA GLN A 42 -42.13 -0.06 -18.64
C GLN A 42 -41.97 -1.59 -18.46
N PRO A 43 -41.01 -2.23 -19.14
CA PRO A 43 -40.73 -3.62 -18.90
C PRO A 43 -40.36 -3.79 -17.40
N PRO A 44 -40.70 -4.92 -16.77
CA PRO A 44 -40.36 -5.17 -15.38
C PRO A 44 -38.86 -5.01 -15.20
N ALA A 45 -38.46 -4.30 -14.15
CA ALA A 45 -37.06 -4.16 -13.78
C ALA A 45 -36.43 -5.56 -13.74
N ALA A 46 -35.33 -5.74 -14.44
CA ALA A 46 -34.59 -6.99 -14.39
C ALA A 46 -34.29 -7.32 -12.94
N ALA A 47 -34.53 -8.58 -12.55
CA ALA A 47 -34.16 -9.07 -11.23
C ALA A 47 -32.67 -8.72 -11.00
N PRO A 48 -32.31 -8.30 -9.77
CA PRO A 48 -30.89 -8.03 -9.47
C PRO A 48 -30.08 -9.27 -9.84
N ALA A 49 -29.04 -9.08 -10.64
CA ALA A 49 -28.11 -10.14 -10.96
C ALA A 49 -27.61 -10.77 -9.65
N ALA A 50 -27.60 -12.10 -9.59
CA ALA A 50 -27.07 -12.81 -8.43
C ALA A 50 -25.66 -12.26 -8.15
N VAL A 51 -25.41 -11.85 -6.90
CA VAL A 51 -24.07 -11.42 -6.49
C VAL A 51 -23.15 -12.62 -6.68
N ALA A 52 -22.10 -12.46 -7.51
CA ALA A 52 -21.13 -13.52 -7.74
C ALA A 52 -20.45 -13.89 -6.41
N ASP A 53 -20.29 -15.18 -6.16
CA ASP A 53 -19.52 -15.68 -5.01
C ASP A 53 -18.01 -15.52 -5.29
N THR A 54 -17.53 -14.29 -5.10
CA THR A 54 -16.15 -13.92 -5.39
C THR A 54 -15.15 -14.61 -4.44
N ASP A 55 -15.58 -14.96 -3.23
CA ASP A 55 -14.72 -15.66 -2.27
C ASP A 55 -14.50 -17.11 -2.71
N SER A 56 -15.53 -17.79 -3.22
CA SER A 56 -15.42 -19.13 -3.77
C SER A 56 -14.57 -19.15 -5.07
N GLU A 57 -14.74 -18.18 -5.95
CA GLU A 57 -13.92 -18.04 -7.15
C GLU A 57 -12.45 -17.80 -6.79
N PHE A 58 -12.18 -16.86 -5.86
CA PHE A 58 -10.83 -16.58 -5.41
C PHE A 58 -10.19 -17.80 -4.74
N ALA A 59 -10.92 -18.50 -3.87
CA ALA A 59 -10.44 -19.74 -3.23
C ALA A 59 -10.13 -20.83 -4.26
N THR A 60 -10.96 -20.95 -5.31
CA THR A 60 -10.72 -21.87 -6.43
C THR A 60 -9.44 -21.50 -7.20
N ASN A 61 -9.25 -20.23 -7.51
CA ASN A 61 -8.06 -19.72 -8.18
C ASN A 61 -6.80 -19.92 -7.31
N ALA A 62 -6.89 -19.64 -6.00
CA ALA A 62 -5.79 -19.84 -5.06
C ALA A 62 -5.47 -21.33 -4.81
N ALA A 63 -6.46 -22.21 -4.87
CA ALA A 63 -6.26 -23.66 -4.77
C ALA A 63 -5.63 -24.28 -6.04
N ASN A 64 -5.81 -23.63 -7.20
CA ASN A 64 -5.19 -24.08 -8.44
C ASN A 64 -3.68 -23.77 -8.39
N PRO A 65 -2.79 -24.80 -8.39
CA PRO A 65 -1.34 -24.60 -8.32
C PRO A 65 -0.79 -23.80 -9.51
N ASP A 66 -1.46 -23.87 -10.65
CA ASP A 66 -1.02 -23.22 -11.89
C ASP A 66 -1.25 -21.70 -11.89
N ASN A 67 -2.13 -21.21 -11.02
CA ASN A 67 -2.50 -19.82 -10.92
C ASN A 67 -1.69 -19.02 -9.87
N TRP A 68 -1.57 -17.73 -10.12
CA TRP A 68 -1.24 -16.73 -9.11
C TRP A 68 -2.39 -15.71 -9.05
N GLY A 69 -3.48 -16.09 -8.38
CA GLY A 69 -4.79 -15.44 -8.51
C GLY A 69 -4.98 -14.15 -7.72
N GLY A 70 -4.07 -13.81 -6.82
CA GLY A 70 -4.16 -12.62 -5.97
C GLY A 70 -2.80 -12.05 -5.62
N ILE A 71 -2.79 -10.93 -4.90
CA ILE A 71 -1.60 -10.16 -4.54
C ILE A 71 -0.55 -11.03 -3.81
N GLY A 72 -0.99 -11.82 -2.83
CA GLY A 72 -0.17 -12.78 -2.08
C GLY A 72 -0.40 -14.22 -2.49
N ARG A 73 -1.04 -14.47 -3.62
CA ARG A 73 -1.59 -15.72 -4.14
C ARG A 73 -2.88 -16.16 -3.44
N ASP A 74 -2.99 -16.01 -2.14
CA ASP A 74 -4.17 -16.29 -1.32
C ASP A 74 -4.63 -15.07 -0.52
N PHE A 75 -5.77 -15.16 0.14
CA PHE A 75 -6.30 -14.10 1.00
C PHE A 75 -5.44 -13.81 2.23
N GLY A 76 -4.61 -14.76 2.65
CA GLY A 76 -3.71 -14.64 3.80
C GLY A 76 -2.37 -13.97 3.47
N LEU A 77 -2.09 -13.68 2.21
CA LEU A 77 -0.83 -13.09 1.72
C LEU A 77 0.41 -13.98 1.99
N ASN A 78 0.27 -15.30 1.94
CA ASN A 78 1.36 -16.22 2.28
C ASN A 78 2.51 -16.21 1.27
N ARG A 79 2.28 -15.80 0.02
CA ARG A 79 3.29 -15.77 -1.05
C ARG A 79 4.01 -17.12 -1.21
N HIS A 80 3.25 -18.19 -1.10
CA HIS A 80 3.70 -19.58 -1.25
C HIS A 80 3.16 -20.17 -2.54
N SER A 81 4.01 -20.88 -3.29
CA SER A 81 3.60 -21.67 -4.45
C SER A 81 3.78 -23.16 -4.19
N PRO A 82 2.74 -24.01 -4.39
CA PRO A 82 2.85 -25.45 -4.26
C PRO A 82 3.55 -26.12 -5.44
N LEU A 83 4.05 -25.34 -6.41
CA LEU A 83 4.80 -25.86 -7.55
C LEU A 83 6.21 -26.30 -7.13
N ALA A 84 6.66 -27.47 -7.63
CA ALA A 84 7.93 -28.08 -7.29
C ALA A 84 8.75 -28.55 -8.50
N GLU A 85 8.33 -28.23 -9.74
CA GLU A 85 9.11 -28.56 -10.94
C GLU A 85 10.47 -27.85 -10.91
N ILE A 86 10.48 -26.56 -10.54
CA ILE A 86 11.72 -25.83 -10.26
C ILE A 86 12.08 -26.10 -8.79
N ASN A 87 13.21 -26.76 -8.56
CA ASN A 87 13.61 -27.23 -7.23
C ASN A 87 15.11 -27.12 -7.00
N ARG A 88 15.57 -27.54 -5.81
CA ARG A 88 16.98 -27.46 -5.38
C ARG A 88 17.97 -28.07 -6.37
N ASP A 89 17.60 -29.16 -7.03
CA ASP A 89 18.53 -29.92 -7.89
C ASP A 89 18.69 -29.29 -9.26
N ASN A 90 17.62 -28.70 -9.80
CA ASN A 90 17.55 -28.24 -11.19
C ASN A 90 17.54 -26.70 -11.34
N VAL A 91 17.34 -25.91 -10.27
CA VAL A 91 17.27 -24.45 -10.35
C VAL A 91 18.50 -23.81 -11.00
N LYS A 92 19.66 -24.48 -10.98
CA LYS A 92 20.88 -24.06 -11.70
C LYS A 92 20.68 -23.94 -13.23
N ASN A 93 19.67 -24.62 -13.78
CA ASN A 93 19.30 -24.60 -15.19
C ASN A 93 18.19 -23.58 -15.50
N LEU A 94 17.77 -22.78 -14.51
CA LEU A 94 16.76 -21.73 -14.68
C LEU A 94 17.29 -20.64 -15.60
N LYS A 95 16.57 -20.35 -16.68
CA LYS A 95 16.93 -19.35 -17.69
C LYS A 95 15.73 -18.46 -17.98
N MET A 96 16.00 -17.26 -18.46
CA MET A 96 14.95 -16.37 -18.96
C MET A 96 14.20 -17.06 -20.09
N SER A 97 12.89 -17.09 -19.97
CA SER A 97 11.97 -17.59 -20.98
C SER A 97 11.61 -16.44 -21.95
N TRP A 98 11.04 -15.39 -21.41
CA TRP A 98 10.74 -14.15 -22.15
C TRP A 98 10.72 -12.94 -21.21
N GLU A 99 10.86 -11.77 -21.81
CA GLU A 99 10.76 -10.48 -21.12
C GLU A 99 10.00 -9.45 -21.97
N MET A 100 9.39 -8.45 -21.31
CA MET A 100 8.65 -7.38 -21.98
C MET A 100 8.79 -6.05 -21.22
N LYS A 101 8.92 -4.94 -21.95
CA LYS A 101 8.87 -3.59 -21.39
C LYS A 101 7.45 -3.23 -20.96
N THR A 102 7.34 -2.51 -19.83
CA THR A 102 6.06 -2.06 -19.26
C THR A 102 5.68 -0.64 -19.69
N ASP A 103 6.52 0.03 -20.47
CA ASP A 103 6.41 1.44 -20.86
C ASP A 103 6.32 2.40 -19.65
N ALA A 104 6.87 1.98 -18.50
CA ALA A 104 7.16 2.81 -17.35
C ALA A 104 8.64 2.62 -16.99
N THR A 105 9.30 3.68 -16.52
CA THR A 105 10.77 3.68 -16.38
C THR A 105 11.27 3.43 -14.98
N ARG A 106 10.37 3.37 -13.98
CA ARG A 106 10.70 3.25 -12.55
C ARG A 106 9.51 2.78 -11.72
N GLY A 107 9.71 2.44 -10.45
CA GLY A 107 8.67 2.29 -9.45
C GLY A 107 7.89 0.96 -9.48
N HIS A 108 8.48 -0.14 -9.97
CA HIS A 108 7.79 -1.41 -10.19
C HIS A 108 7.70 -2.26 -8.89
N GLU A 109 6.93 -1.79 -7.90
CA GLU A 109 6.72 -2.48 -6.61
C GLU A 109 5.67 -3.60 -6.64
N GLY A 110 4.95 -3.73 -7.74
CA GLY A 110 3.88 -4.73 -7.90
C GLY A 110 4.35 -6.13 -8.26
N GLN A 111 3.39 -6.95 -8.63
CA GLN A 111 3.57 -8.27 -9.23
C GLN A 111 2.51 -8.53 -10.29
N PRO A 112 2.78 -9.44 -11.25
CA PRO A 112 1.75 -9.95 -12.14
C PRO A 112 0.73 -10.83 -11.40
N LEU A 113 -0.47 -10.98 -11.99
CA LEU A 113 -1.43 -12.03 -11.67
C LEU A 113 -1.47 -13.02 -12.84
N VAL A 114 -1.73 -14.28 -12.57
CA VAL A 114 -1.94 -15.30 -13.60
C VAL A 114 -3.21 -16.08 -13.29
N ILE A 115 -4.17 -16.03 -14.23
CA ILE A 115 -5.45 -16.72 -14.17
C ILE A 115 -5.57 -17.57 -15.46
N GLY A 116 -5.49 -18.87 -15.32
CA GLY A 116 -5.46 -19.78 -16.47
C GLY A 116 -4.29 -19.44 -17.39
N SER A 117 -4.56 -19.18 -18.67
CA SER A 117 -3.54 -18.83 -19.67
C SER A 117 -3.32 -17.31 -19.84
N THR A 118 -3.81 -16.48 -18.93
CA THR A 118 -3.67 -15.02 -19.04
C THR A 118 -2.89 -14.44 -17.85
N MET A 119 -1.84 -13.66 -18.16
CA MET A 119 -1.14 -12.83 -17.19
C MET A 119 -1.69 -11.42 -17.25
N TYR A 120 -2.05 -10.85 -16.09
CA TYR A 120 -2.41 -9.45 -15.92
C TYR A 120 -1.33 -8.72 -15.14
N MET A 121 -1.00 -7.50 -15.54
CA MET A 121 -0.04 -6.69 -14.82
C MET A 121 -0.38 -5.20 -14.91
N VAL A 122 -0.02 -4.46 -13.87
CA VAL A 122 -0.11 -3.00 -13.80
C VAL A 122 1.28 -2.44 -13.60
N SER A 123 1.68 -1.48 -14.44
CA SER A 123 2.96 -0.77 -14.26
C SER A 123 2.85 0.31 -13.17
N ALA A 124 3.98 0.84 -12.73
CA ALA A 124 4.05 2.15 -12.11
C ALA A 124 3.43 3.22 -13.03
N TYR A 125 3.35 4.48 -12.57
CA TYR A 125 2.84 5.56 -13.43
C TYR A 125 3.45 5.52 -14.85
N PRO A 126 2.66 5.59 -15.89
CA PRO A 126 1.25 6.04 -15.98
C PRO A 126 0.20 4.94 -15.70
N ASN A 127 0.53 3.86 -15.00
CA ASN A 127 -0.34 2.75 -14.65
C ASN A 127 -0.89 2.01 -15.89
N ASN A 128 0.01 1.67 -16.81
CA ASN A 128 -0.33 0.82 -17.95
C ASN A 128 -0.77 -0.54 -17.44
N VAL A 129 -1.93 -1.00 -17.90
CA VAL A 129 -2.46 -2.33 -17.59
C VAL A 129 -2.36 -3.19 -18.84
N PHE A 130 -1.88 -4.42 -18.68
CA PHE A 130 -1.72 -5.36 -19.77
C PHE A 130 -2.41 -6.69 -19.44
N ALA A 131 -3.01 -7.30 -20.45
CA ALA A 131 -3.29 -8.72 -20.45
C ALA A 131 -2.41 -9.41 -21.50
N ILE A 132 -1.78 -10.50 -21.09
CA ILE A 132 -0.79 -11.23 -21.89
C ILE A 132 -1.24 -12.67 -21.99
N ASP A 133 -1.35 -13.18 -23.22
CA ASP A 133 -1.58 -14.58 -23.52
C ASP A 133 -0.31 -15.40 -23.26
N LEU A 134 -0.42 -16.41 -22.43
CA LEU A 134 0.63 -17.35 -22.08
C LEU A 134 0.49 -18.71 -22.78
N SER A 135 -0.42 -18.84 -23.75
CA SER A 135 -0.73 -20.13 -24.42
C SER A 135 0.43 -20.63 -25.29
N GLN A 136 1.41 -19.81 -25.59
CA GLN A 136 2.60 -20.19 -26.36
C GLN A 136 3.83 -20.23 -25.46
N GLU A 137 4.57 -21.31 -25.53
CA GLU A 137 5.81 -21.50 -24.80
C GLU A 137 6.86 -20.44 -25.15
N ASP A 138 7.51 -19.89 -24.12
CA ASP A 138 8.54 -18.86 -24.25
C ASP A 138 8.11 -17.60 -25.03
N ASN A 139 6.81 -17.28 -25.06
CA ASN A 139 6.30 -16.15 -25.82
C ASN A 139 5.03 -15.57 -25.20
N GLY A 140 5.16 -14.47 -24.50
CA GLY A 140 4.01 -13.68 -24.06
C GLY A 140 3.45 -12.84 -25.22
N LYS A 141 2.14 -12.89 -25.51
CA LYS A 141 1.49 -12.06 -26.50
C LYS A 141 0.52 -11.09 -25.84
N VAL A 142 0.71 -9.79 -26.04
CA VAL A 142 -0.23 -8.77 -25.52
C VAL A 142 -1.59 -8.94 -26.20
N LEU A 143 -2.61 -9.23 -25.39
CA LEU A 143 -4.01 -9.32 -25.81
C LEU A 143 -4.63 -7.93 -25.90
N TRP A 144 -4.42 -7.14 -24.85
CA TRP A 144 -4.84 -5.74 -24.78
C TRP A 144 -3.96 -4.94 -23.83
N LYS A 145 -3.95 -3.62 -24.03
CA LYS A 145 -3.34 -2.62 -23.15
C LYS A 145 -4.37 -1.55 -22.83
N TYR A 146 -4.44 -1.13 -21.57
CA TYR A 146 -5.22 0.00 -21.10
C TYR A 146 -4.29 0.98 -20.39
N THR A 147 -4.47 2.28 -20.63
CA THR A 147 -3.77 3.36 -19.91
C THR A 147 -4.82 4.34 -19.40
N PRO A 148 -4.96 4.54 -18.07
CA PRO A 148 -5.93 5.47 -17.54
C PRO A 148 -5.55 6.92 -17.88
N GLN A 149 -6.55 7.76 -18.13
CA GLN A 149 -6.34 9.20 -18.13
C GLN A 149 -6.18 9.65 -16.67
N GLN A 150 -5.12 10.40 -16.37
CA GLN A 150 -4.76 10.78 -15.01
C GLN A 150 -4.50 12.28 -14.88
N ASP A 151 -4.65 12.77 -13.65
CA ASP A 151 -4.22 14.09 -13.24
C ASP A 151 -2.72 14.08 -12.95
N GLU A 152 -1.94 14.83 -13.74
CA GLU A 152 -0.48 14.89 -13.61
C GLU A 152 -0.01 15.46 -12.26
N ARG A 153 -0.87 16.21 -11.54
CA ARG A 153 -0.58 16.71 -10.19
C ARG A 153 -0.29 15.56 -9.20
N ALA A 154 -0.84 14.37 -9.46
CA ALA A 154 -0.58 13.19 -8.64
C ALA A 154 0.91 12.85 -8.53
N VAL A 155 1.70 13.12 -9.57
CA VAL A 155 3.15 12.87 -9.56
C VAL A 155 3.86 13.74 -8.52
N ALA A 156 3.41 14.99 -8.36
CA ALA A 156 4.01 15.95 -7.42
C ALA A 156 3.70 15.64 -5.94
N VAL A 157 2.62 14.89 -5.68
CA VAL A 157 2.17 14.52 -4.33
C VAL A 157 2.32 13.02 -4.04
N ALA A 158 3.04 12.30 -4.89
CA ALA A 158 3.45 10.92 -4.64
C ALA A 158 4.80 10.93 -3.88
N CYS A 159 4.76 11.07 -2.55
CA CYS A 159 5.95 11.36 -1.73
C CYS A 159 7.12 10.38 -1.96
N CYS A 160 6.81 9.12 -2.16
CA CYS A 160 7.76 8.01 -2.13
C CYS A 160 7.80 7.27 -3.47
N ASP A 161 7.76 8.02 -4.58
CA ASP A 161 7.73 7.60 -5.97
C ASP A 161 6.31 7.23 -6.49
N THR A 162 6.20 7.17 -7.80
CA THR A 162 4.96 6.96 -8.57
C THR A 162 4.63 5.47 -8.71
N VAL A 163 4.74 4.72 -7.63
CA VAL A 163 4.61 3.26 -7.59
C VAL A 163 3.17 2.77 -7.77
N ASN A 164 3.03 1.49 -8.15
CA ASN A 164 1.78 0.75 -8.12
C ASN A 164 2.06 -0.68 -7.64
N ARG A 165 1.25 -1.19 -6.69
CA ARG A 165 1.45 -2.51 -6.09
C ARG A 165 0.63 -3.62 -6.72
N GLY A 166 -0.12 -3.32 -7.80
CA GLY A 166 -0.80 -4.34 -8.61
C GLY A 166 -2.31 -4.20 -8.68
N ALA A 167 -2.95 -5.29 -9.04
CA ALA A 167 -4.38 -5.40 -9.24
C ALA A 167 -4.96 -6.62 -8.52
N SER A 168 -6.29 -6.72 -8.47
CA SER A 168 -7.01 -7.92 -8.07
C SER A 168 -8.00 -8.35 -9.15
N TYR A 169 -8.30 -9.65 -9.19
CA TYR A 169 -9.18 -10.26 -10.17
C TYR A 169 -10.32 -11.03 -9.48
N ALA A 170 -11.54 -10.79 -9.89
CA ALA A 170 -12.71 -11.64 -9.62
C ALA A 170 -13.86 -11.33 -10.59
N ASP A 171 -14.75 -12.29 -10.81
CA ASP A 171 -15.96 -12.16 -11.63
C ASP A 171 -15.70 -11.53 -13.00
N GLY A 172 -14.61 -11.99 -13.67
CA GLY A 172 -14.20 -11.48 -14.97
C GLY A 172 -13.76 -10.01 -15.00
N LYS A 173 -13.51 -9.40 -13.84
CA LYS A 173 -13.06 -8.01 -13.68
C LYS A 173 -11.64 -7.95 -13.12
N LEU A 174 -10.84 -7.06 -13.67
CA LEU A 174 -9.52 -6.68 -13.13
C LEU A 174 -9.66 -5.30 -12.50
N VAL A 175 -9.33 -5.18 -11.20
CA VAL A 175 -9.48 -3.93 -10.45
C VAL A 175 -8.13 -3.44 -9.97
N PHE A 176 -7.84 -2.16 -10.18
CA PHE A 176 -6.59 -1.51 -9.74
C PHE A 176 -6.84 -0.06 -9.32
N GLY A 177 -5.87 0.52 -8.60
CA GLY A 177 -5.84 1.95 -8.29
C GLY A 177 -4.95 2.72 -9.27
N SER A 178 -5.40 3.89 -9.76
CA SER A 178 -4.54 4.82 -10.47
C SER A 178 -3.85 5.78 -9.50
N LEU A 179 -2.67 6.26 -9.83
CA LEU A 179 -1.94 7.22 -8.99
C LEU A 179 -2.77 8.48 -8.71
N SER A 180 -3.56 8.93 -9.70
CA SER A 180 -4.44 10.10 -9.56
C SER A 180 -5.69 9.85 -8.70
N GLY A 181 -5.85 8.66 -8.13
CA GLY A 181 -6.85 8.41 -7.10
C GLY A 181 -8.16 7.79 -7.58
N ASP A 182 -8.17 7.18 -8.76
CA ASP A 182 -9.32 6.44 -9.25
C ASP A 182 -9.16 4.95 -8.93
N VAL A 183 -10.21 4.31 -8.43
CA VAL A 183 -10.38 2.85 -8.41
C VAL A 183 -11.10 2.46 -9.69
N ILE A 184 -10.48 1.62 -10.50
CA ILE A 184 -10.92 1.30 -11.86
C ILE A 184 -11.12 -0.21 -12.00
N ALA A 185 -12.28 -0.62 -12.51
CA ALA A 185 -12.54 -2.00 -12.89
C ALA A 185 -12.59 -2.11 -14.43
N LEU A 186 -11.79 -3.03 -14.94
CA LEU A 186 -11.78 -3.39 -16.36
C LEU A 186 -12.41 -4.76 -16.56
N ASP A 187 -13.10 -4.94 -17.67
CA ASP A 187 -13.43 -6.27 -18.18
C ASP A 187 -12.11 -7.01 -18.51
N ALA A 188 -11.84 -8.08 -17.81
CA ALA A 188 -10.56 -8.77 -17.89
C ALA A 188 -10.27 -9.38 -19.27
N LYS A 189 -11.32 -9.71 -20.05
CA LYS A 189 -11.19 -10.27 -21.39
C LYS A 189 -10.84 -9.21 -22.44
N THR A 190 -11.41 -8.01 -22.30
CA THR A 190 -11.35 -6.99 -23.37
C THR A 190 -10.54 -5.74 -22.99
N GLY A 191 -10.21 -5.54 -21.72
CA GLY A 191 -9.56 -4.33 -21.22
C GLY A 191 -10.44 -3.09 -21.20
N LYS A 192 -11.74 -3.21 -21.46
CA LYS A 192 -12.67 -2.07 -21.43
C LYS A 192 -13.02 -1.71 -19.99
N GLU A 193 -13.13 -0.40 -19.72
CA GLU A 193 -13.58 0.12 -18.42
C GLU A 193 -15.04 -0.30 -18.17
N VAL A 194 -15.28 -0.96 -17.03
CA VAL A 194 -16.61 -1.34 -16.56
C VAL A 194 -17.17 -0.24 -15.68
N TRP A 195 -16.36 0.20 -14.72
CA TRP A 195 -16.66 1.33 -13.86
C TRP A 195 -15.37 1.97 -13.33
N LYS A 196 -15.49 3.23 -12.90
CA LYS A 196 -14.43 4.01 -12.27
C LYS A 196 -15.01 4.86 -11.16
N GLN A 197 -14.34 4.87 -9.99
CA GLN A 197 -14.74 5.64 -8.82
C GLN A 197 -13.58 6.45 -8.28
N LYS A 198 -13.83 7.73 -7.99
CA LYS A 198 -12.84 8.63 -7.39
C LYS A 198 -12.77 8.39 -5.88
N LEU A 199 -11.60 8.00 -5.37
CA LEU A 199 -11.34 7.80 -3.95
C LEU A 199 -10.36 8.84 -3.39
N ALA A 200 -9.34 9.22 -4.16
CA ALA A 200 -8.28 10.14 -3.74
C ALA A 200 -8.18 11.36 -4.67
N TYR A 201 -7.76 12.49 -4.14
CA TYR A 201 -7.79 13.80 -4.78
C TYR A 201 -6.38 14.42 -4.74
N PRO A 202 -5.59 14.41 -5.85
CA PRO A 202 -4.24 14.95 -5.90
C PRO A 202 -4.13 16.42 -5.45
N GLU A 203 -5.15 17.23 -5.74
CA GLU A 203 -5.22 18.62 -5.28
C GLU A 203 -5.29 18.77 -3.75
N LYS A 204 -5.57 17.68 -3.03
CA LYS A 204 -5.56 17.61 -1.56
C LYS A 204 -4.32 16.89 -1.01
N GLY A 205 -3.41 16.43 -1.88
CA GLY A 205 -2.26 15.64 -1.50
C GLY A 205 -2.54 14.12 -1.42
N GLU A 206 -3.66 13.65 -1.95
CA GLU A 206 -4.08 12.26 -1.87
C GLU A 206 -3.72 11.50 -3.16
N THR A 207 -3.25 10.26 -3.03
CA THR A 207 -2.97 9.34 -4.16
C THR A 207 -3.40 7.91 -3.81
N ILE A 208 -3.36 7.00 -4.80
CA ILE A 208 -3.50 5.55 -4.58
C ILE A 208 -2.28 4.84 -5.13
N THR A 209 -1.56 4.12 -4.27
CA THR A 209 -0.38 3.32 -4.63
C THR A 209 -0.53 1.84 -4.29
N MET A 210 -1.55 1.49 -3.52
CA MET A 210 -1.84 0.13 -3.07
C MET A 210 -2.56 -0.68 -4.16
N ALA A 211 -2.50 -2.00 -4.06
CA ALA A 211 -3.35 -2.90 -4.83
C ALA A 211 -4.68 -3.13 -4.07
N PRO A 212 -5.84 -2.81 -4.66
CA PRO A 212 -7.13 -3.11 -4.03
C PRO A 212 -7.29 -4.60 -3.77
N ILE A 213 -8.04 -4.98 -2.71
CA ILE A 213 -8.44 -6.36 -2.49
C ILE A 213 -9.92 -6.54 -2.89
N ILE A 214 -10.23 -7.68 -3.50
CA ILE A 214 -11.61 -8.09 -3.77
C ILE A 214 -11.97 -9.21 -2.80
N ALA A 215 -13.03 -8.99 -2.01
CA ALA A 215 -13.54 -9.95 -1.03
C ALA A 215 -15.05 -9.77 -0.87
N ASP A 216 -15.79 -10.87 -0.80
CA ASP A 216 -17.24 -10.89 -0.59
C ASP A 216 -18.01 -9.93 -1.50
N GLY A 217 -17.67 -9.90 -2.80
CA GLY A 217 -18.28 -9.03 -3.79
C GLY A 217 -17.96 -7.53 -3.67
N LYS A 218 -16.98 -7.17 -2.86
CA LYS A 218 -16.55 -5.78 -2.62
C LYS A 218 -15.08 -5.57 -2.99
N VAL A 219 -14.78 -4.38 -3.44
CA VAL A 219 -13.43 -3.87 -3.71
C VAL A 219 -13.05 -2.93 -2.58
N VAL A 220 -12.04 -3.25 -1.79
CA VAL A 220 -11.53 -2.40 -0.71
C VAL A 220 -10.24 -1.73 -1.15
N ALA A 221 -10.16 -0.42 -0.98
CA ALA A 221 -9.00 0.39 -1.30
C ALA A 221 -8.77 1.49 -0.26
N GLY A 222 -7.50 1.83 -0.05
CA GLY A 222 -7.07 2.92 0.83
C GLY A 222 -6.29 3.99 0.06
N ILE A 223 -6.06 5.13 0.72
CA ILE A 223 -5.31 6.26 0.13
C ILE A 223 -3.94 6.43 0.77
N SER A 224 -3.05 7.11 0.05
CA SER A 224 -1.75 7.63 0.50
C SER A 224 -1.82 9.15 0.68
N GLY A 225 -0.85 9.77 1.39
CA GLY A 225 -0.74 11.22 1.49
C GLY A 225 -0.50 11.76 2.91
N ASN A 226 -0.07 10.92 3.86
CA ASN A 226 0.20 11.33 5.25
C ASN A 226 1.00 12.63 5.35
N GLU A 227 2.09 12.71 4.59
CA GLU A 227 3.09 13.78 4.61
C GLU A 227 2.53 15.12 4.12
N PHE A 228 1.42 15.07 3.39
CA PHE A 228 0.74 16.25 2.84
C PHE A 228 -0.42 16.74 3.72
N GLY A 229 -0.52 16.23 4.96
CA GLY A 229 -1.55 16.63 5.91
C GLY A 229 -2.92 16.02 5.62
N VAL A 230 -2.96 14.82 5.05
CA VAL A 230 -4.16 14.10 4.67
C VAL A 230 -4.64 13.20 5.80
N ARG A 231 -5.94 13.16 6.06
CA ARG A 231 -6.56 12.11 6.87
C ARG A 231 -6.62 10.82 6.05
N GLY A 232 -6.06 9.75 6.60
CA GLY A 232 -6.14 8.43 5.98
C GLY A 232 -7.60 7.98 5.82
N ARG A 233 -7.88 7.28 4.71
CA ARG A 233 -9.23 6.79 4.39
C ARG A 233 -9.16 5.43 3.71
N VAL A 234 -10.12 4.57 4.07
CA VAL A 234 -10.37 3.29 3.42
C VAL A 234 -11.83 3.24 2.99
N ALA A 235 -12.10 2.79 1.78
CA ALA A 235 -13.45 2.64 1.27
C ALA A 235 -13.66 1.30 0.58
N ALA A 236 -14.91 0.84 0.55
CA ALA A 236 -15.33 -0.33 -0.21
C ALA A 236 -16.36 0.05 -1.26
N TYR A 237 -16.26 -0.61 -2.41
CA TYR A 237 -17.16 -0.47 -3.55
C TYR A 237 -17.72 -1.83 -3.94
N ALA A 238 -18.97 -1.90 -4.37
CA ALA A 238 -19.51 -3.12 -4.95
C ALA A 238 -18.76 -3.47 -6.24
N LEU A 239 -18.28 -4.70 -6.37
CA LEU A 239 -17.53 -5.14 -7.56
C LEU A 239 -18.38 -5.06 -8.83
N ALA A 240 -19.70 -5.27 -8.70
CA ALA A 240 -20.62 -5.31 -9.83
C ALA A 240 -20.73 -3.97 -10.56
N ASP A 241 -20.87 -2.86 -9.85
CA ASP A 241 -21.22 -1.55 -10.43
C ASP A 241 -20.42 -0.35 -9.86
N GLY A 242 -19.49 -0.61 -8.94
CA GLY A 242 -18.66 0.42 -8.33
C GLY A 242 -19.37 1.30 -7.31
N LYS A 243 -20.61 1.00 -6.90
CA LYS A 243 -21.26 1.78 -5.85
C LYS A 243 -20.53 1.66 -4.53
N GLN A 244 -20.31 2.82 -3.89
CA GLN A 244 -19.68 2.84 -2.57
C GLN A 244 -20.57 2.12 -1.53
N ALA A 245 -20.00 1.09 -0.90
CA ALA A 245 -20.67 0.36 0.18
C ALA A 245 -20.45 1.06 1.53
N TRP A 246 -19.22 1.45 1.81
CA TRP A 246 -18.82 2.18 3.01
C TRP A 246 -17.52 2.97 2.80
N SER A 247 -17.28 3.94 3.68
CA SER A 247 -16.01 4.69 3.73
C SER A 247 -15.73 5.08 5.18
N CYS A 248 -14.50 4.89 5.65
CA CYS A 248 -14.06 5.15 7.01
C CYS A 248 -12.74 5.89 7.02
N GLU A 249 -12.66 6.93 7.84
CA GLU A 249 -11.42 7.69 8.05
C GLU A 249 -10.51 6.96 9.05
N ALA A 250 -9.24 7.36 9.14
CA ALA A 250 -8.29 6.80 10.11
C ALA A 250 -8.24 7.58 11.43
N THR A 251 -8.68 8.84 11.42
CA THR A 251 -8.69 9.77 12.57
C THR A 251 -10.03 10.46 12.68
N GLY A 252 -10.33 11.10 13.82
CA GLY A 252 -11.61 11.77 14.07
C GLY A 252 -12.46 11.07 15.12
N THR A 253 -13.77 11.23 15.05
CA THR A 253 -14.74 10.60 15.97
C THR A 253 -14.83 9.09 15.73
N ASP A 254 -15.34 8.35 16.70
CA ASP A 254 -15.61 6.91 16.56
C ASP A 254 -16.50 6.60 15.34
N LYS A 255 -17.43 7.53 15.02
CA LYS A 255 -18.28 7.44 13.84
C LYS A 255 -17.52 7.62 12.54
N ASP A 256 -16.62 8.60 12.47
CA ASP A 256 -15.77 8.84 11.28
C ASP A 256 -14.91 7.62 10.97
N ILE A 257 -14.40 6.97 12.03
CA ILE A 257 -13.51 5.80 11.94
C ILE A 257 -14.32 4.50 11.76
N CYS A 258 -15.65 4.54 11.87
CA CYS A 258 -16.53 3.40 11.82
C CYS A 258 -16.20 2.36 12.92
N LEU A 259 -15.97 2.78 14.17
CA LEU A 259 -15.74 1.83 15.26
C LEU A 259 -17.06 1.15 15.64
N GLY A 260 -17.04 -0.18 15.78
CA GLY A 260 -18.19 -0.95 16.20
C GLY A 260 -18.48 -0.84 17.70
N PRO A 261 -19.70 -1.17 18.15
CA PRO A 261 -20.10 -1.03 19.56
C PRO A 261 -19.29 -1.91 20.51
N ASP A 262 -18.75 -3.02 20.03
CA ASP A 262 -17.91 -3.94 20.79
C ASP A 262 -16.42 -3.80 20.45
N PHE A 263 -16.02 -2.66 19.88
CA PHE A 263 -14.64 -2.41 19.47
C PHE A 263 -13.64 -2.62 20.62
N ASN A 264 -12.61 -3.44 20.39
CA ASN A 264 -11.59 -3.82 21.37
C ASN A 264 -12.16 -4.41 22.69
N LYS A 265 -13.34 -5.02 22.68
CA LYS A 265 -13.97 -5.57 23.88
C LYS A 265 -13.09 -6.61 24.59
N ALA A 266 -12.40 -7.46 23.84
CA ALA A 266 -11.48 -8.45 24.39
C ALA A 266 -10.20 -7.85 24.95
N ASN A 267 -9.78 -6.70 24.43
CA ASN A 267 -8.51 -6.03 24.75
C ASN A 267 -8.72 -4.53 25.03
N PRO A 268 -9.45 -4.16 26.10
CA PRO A 268 -9.80 -2.77 26.39
C PRO A 268 -8.57 -1.86 26.59
N GLN A 269 -7.41 -2.43 26.98
CA GLN A 269 -6.16 -1.72 27.12
C GLN A 269 -5.60 -1.16 25.78
N HIS A 270 -6.08 -1.64 24.64
CA HIS A 270 -5.71 -1.11 23.31
C HIS A 270 -6.46 0.18 22.96
N GLY A 271 -7.44 0.57 23.78
CA GLY A 271 -8.33 1.70 23.59
C GLY A 271 -9.74 1.24 23.13
N GLN A 272 -10.75 1.86 23.70
CA GLN A 272 -12.15 1.60 23.40
C GLN A 272 -12.81 2.81 22.76
N LEU A 273 -14.13 2.79 22.62
CA LEU A 273 -14.93 3.93 22.18
C LEU A 273 -14.72 5.15 23.07
N GLY A 274 -14.91 6.32 22.54
CA GLY A 274 -14.76 7.59 23.27
C GLY A 274 -14.08 8.68 22.46
N ASP A 275 -14.16 8.60 21.12
CA ASP A 275 -13.57 9.56 20.18
C ASP A 275 -12.03 9.73 20.35
N LEU A 276 -11.35 8.63 20.64
CA LEU A 276 -9.89 8.66 20.86
C LEU A 276 -9.12 9.13 19.62
N GLY A 277 -9.65 8.89 18.41
CA GLY A 277 -9.05 9.36 17.16
C GLY A 277 -9.14 10.89 16.98
N GLU A 278 -9.88 11.59 17.84
CA GLU A 278 -9.94 13.04 17.95
C GLU A 278 -9.21 13.50 19.22
N LYS A 279 -9.59 12.96 20.38
CA LYS A 279 -9.12 13.42 21.69
C LYS A 279 -7.63 13.26 21.95
N THR A 280 -6.97 12.31 21.27
CA THR A 280 -5.51 12.11 21.40
C THR A 280 -4.68 12.96 20.43
N TYR A 281 -5.31 13.96 19.78
CA TYR A 281 -4.64 14.95 18.95
C TYR A 281 -4.93 16.34 19.52
N PRO A 282 -3.92 17.11 19.97
CA PRO A 282 -4.11 18.49 20.40
C PRO A 282 -4.48 19.39 19.20
N ASP A 283 -5.12 20.53 19.50
CA ASP A 283 -5.40 21.61 18.55
C ASP A 283 -6.04 21.13 17.23
N GLU A 284 -7.02 20.21 17.33
CA GLU A 284 -7.68 19.62 16.17
C GLU A 284 -6.71 18.98 15.14
N GLY A 285 -5.52 18.55 15.59
CA GLY A 285 -4.50 17.94 14.75
C GLY A 285 -4.99 16.72 13.97
N TRP A 286 -6.02 16.04 14.47
CA TRP A 286 -6.66 14.90 13.80
C TRP A 286 -7.20 15.24 12.40
N LYS A 287 -7.53 16.52 12.11
CA LYS A 287 -7.93 16.96 10.76
C LYS A 287 -6.80 16.81 9.74
N ARG A 288 -5.56 16.71 10.22
CA ARG A 288 -4.34 16.44 9.47
C ARG A 288 -3.64 15.21 10.04
N GLY A 289 -4.42 14.26 10.56
CA GLY A 289 -3.96 13.23 11.48
C GLY A 289 -3.15 12.10 10.84
N GLY A 290 -3.02 12.03 9.51
CA GLY A 290 -2.35 10.93 8.84
C GLY A 290 -3.15 9.63 8.92
N GLY A 291 -2.47 8.50 9.12
CA GLY A 291 -3.08 7.18 9.18
C GLY A 291 -3.51 6.65 7.82
N ALA A 292 -2.88 7.10 6.72
CA ALA A 292 -3.18 6.60 5.39
C ALA A 292 -2.92 5.09 5.29
N ALA A 293 -3.76 4.38 4.53
CA ALA A 293 -3.78 2.93 4.47
C ALA A 293 -3.31 2.45 3.08
N TRP A 294 -2.07 2.79 2.73
CA TRP A 294 -1.48 2.61 1.42
C TRP A 294 -0.74 1.27 1.23
N GLY A 295 -0.75 0.40 2.27
CA GLY A 295 -0.04 -0.87 2.27
C GLY A 295 -0.85 -2.04 1.73
N TRP A 296 -0.70 -3.18 2.36
CA TRP A 296 -1.29 -4.44 1.95
C TRP A 296 -2.53 -4.77 2.77
N TYR A 297 -3.44 -5.54 2.16
CA TYR A 297 -4.70 -5.95 2.78
C TYR A 297 -4.83 -7.48 2.69
N SER A 298 -5.21 -8.12 3.79
CA SER A 298 -5.59 -9.53 3.82
C SER A 298 -7.04 -9.69 4.26
N TYR A 299 -7.62 -10.87 4.04
CA TYR A 299 -9.00 -11.15 4.34
C TYR A 299 -9.18 -12.57 4.90
N ASP A 300 -9.97 -12.70 5.95
CA ASP A 300 -10.41 -14.00 6.46
C ASP A 300 -11.87 -14.24 6.07
N PRO A 301 -12.15 -15.15 5.11
CA PRO A 301 -13.53 -15.39 4.64
C PRO A 301 -14.42 -16.06 5.68
N LYS A 302 -13.84 -16.75 6.69
CA LYS A 302 -14.61 -17.38 7.78
C LYS A 302 -15.07 -16.34 8.79
N LEU A 303 -14.23 -15.37 9.10
CA LEU A 303 -14.53 -14.29 10.03
C LEU A 303 -15.20 -13.10 9.35
N LYS A 304 -15.16 -13.02 8.02
CA LYS A 304 -15.61 -11.88 7.20
C LYS A 304 -14.89 -10.58 7.60
N LEU A 305 -13.59 -10.68 7.92
CA LEU A 305 -12.74 -9.57 8.37
C LEU A 305 -11.63 -9.26 7.37
N VAL A 306 -11.52 -7.98 7.04
CA VAL A 306 -10.37 -7.40 6.30
C VAL A 306 -9.38 -6.84 7.31
N TYR A 307 -8.09 -7.14 7.11
CA TYR A 307 -6.99 -6.65 7.93
C TYR A 307 -6.11 -5.71 7.11
N TYR A 308 -5.72 -4.59 7.72
CA TYR A 308 -4.79 -3.63 7.10
C TYR A 308 -4.16 -2.73 8.15
N GLY A 309 -3.02 -2.15 7.83
CA GLY A 309 -2.34 -1.20 8.67
C GLY A 309 -2.58 0.25 8.28
N THR A 310 -2.45 1.17 9.24
CA THR A 310 -2.46 2.62 9.02
C THR A 310 -1.08 3.22 9.23
N GLY A 311 -0.77 4.27 8.47
CA GLY A 311 0.50 4.97 8.48
C GLY A 311 0.69 5.91 9.66
N ASN A 312 1.76 6.70 9.60
CA ASN A 312 2.17 7.65 10.62
C ASN A 312 1.13 8.77 10.88
N PRO A 313 1.18 9.47 12.02
CA PRO A 313 0.32 10.62 12.28
C PRO A 313 0.71 11.82 11.40
N GLY A 314 -0.27 12.69 11.08
CA GLY A 314 -0.18 13.71 10.03
C GLY A 314 0.89 14.78 10.18
N LEU A 315 1.12 15.35 11.35
CA LEU A 315 2.29 16.18 11.61
C LEU A 315 3.43 15.29 12.09
N TRP A 316 4.40 15.03 11.24
CA TRP A 316 5.48 14.09 11.52
C TRP A 316 6.27 14.45 12.78
N SER A 317 6.62 15.72 12.98
CA SER A 317 7.36 16.16 14.16
C SER A 317 6.53 16.02 15.46
N PRO A 318 7.01 15.24 16.44
CA PRO A 318 6.26 14.96 17.67
C PRO A 318 6.01 16.20 18.54
N SER A 319 6.88 17.20 18.50
CA SER A 319 6.71 18.43 19.28
C SER A 319 5.43 19.20 18.94
N TYR A 320 4.93 19.09 17.72
CA TYR A 320 3.68 19.71 17.30
C TYR A 320 2.44 18.90 17.65
N ARG A 321 2.61 17.59 17.93
CA ARG A 321 1.53 16.67 18.25
C ARG A 321 1.30 16.49 19.74
N CYS A 322 2.19 17.00 20.58
CA CYS A 322 2.04 16.96 22.03
C CYS A 322 2.14 18.37 22.68
N GLY A 323 2.92 19.29 22.12
CA GLY A 323 3.15 20.63 22.69
C GLY A 323 4.01 20.62 23.94
N LYS A 324 4.63 19.49 24.33
CA LYS A 324 5.56 19.34 25.45
C LYS A 324 6.97 19.09 24.93
N THR A 325 7.94 19.08 25.83
CA THR A 325 9.37 19.03 25.50
C THR A 325 10.06 17.72 25.83
N THR A 326 9.41 16.82 26.56
CA THR A 326 10.00 15.53 26.94
C THR A 326 9.09 14.36 26.55
N GLN A 327 9.70 13.22 26.24
CA GLN A 327 8.97 11.99 25.96
C GLN A 327 8.05 11.59 27.11
N LYS A 328 8.51 11.75 28.36
CA LYS A 328 7.73 11.40 29.55
C LYS A 328 6.42 12.18 29.63
N GLU A 329 6.43 13.45 29.26
CA GLU A 329 5.22 14.28 29.25
C GLU A 329 4.26 13.95 28.11
N CYS A 330 4.77 13.42 27.00
CA CYS A 330 3.97 13.09 25.83
C CYS A 330 3.52 11.62 25.80
N ASP A 331 4.26 10.71 26.43
CA ASP A 331 3.95 9.26 26.42
C ASP A 331 3.00 8.86 27.56
N THR A 332 1.94 9.64 27.74
CA THR A 332 0.95 9.47 28.81
C THR A 332 -0.30 8.71 28.39
N GLY A 333 -0.44 8.43 27.08
CA GLY A 333 -1.67 7.93 26.46
C GLY A 333 -2.59 9.03 25.93
N GLU A 334 -2.48 10.26 26.45
CA GLU A 334 -3.26 11.42 26.02
C GLU A 334 -2.90 11.87 24.59
N TYR A 335 -1.64 11.64 24.18
CA TYR A 335 -1.13 12.03 22.87
C TYR A 335 -0.82 10.82 21.97
N ASP A 336 -1.48 9.69 22.16
CA ASP A 336 -1.24 8.46 21.39
C ASP A 336 -1.46 8.61 19.87
N ASN A 337 -2.14 9.66 19.43
CA ASN A 337 -2.53 9.92 18.04
C ASN A 337 -3.28 8.72 17.43
N LYS A 338 -4.34 8.30 18.11
CA LYS A 338 -5.21 7.22 17.67
C LYS A 338 -5.91 7.62 16.36
N TRP A 339 -6.00 6.84 15.35
CA TRP A 339 -5.60 5.45 15.12
C TRP A 339 -4.56 5.37 14.01
N SER A 340 -3.55 6.24 14.06
CA SER A 340 -2.34 6.04 13.28
C SER A 340 -1.56 4.81 13.78
N MET A 341 -0.66 4.26 12.98
CA MET A 341 0.20 3.11 13.34
C MET A 341 -0.57 1.87 13.80
N THR A 342 -1.79 1.69 13.32
CA THR A 342 -2.73 0.70 13.84
C THR A 342 -2.99 -0.42 12.84
N LEU A 343 -2.91 -1.66 13.30
CA LEU A 343 -3.46 -2.80 12.58
C LEU A 343 -4.95 -2.92 12.93
N PHE A 344 -5.81 -2.81 11.92
CA PHE A 344 -7.27 -2.94 12.05
C PHE A 344 -7.76 -4.28 11.52
N ALA A 345 -8.84 -4.79 12.16
CA ALA A 345 -9.75 -5.79 11.59
C ALA A 345 -11.13 -5.17 11.42
N ARG A 346 -11.64 -5.19 10.18
CA ARG A 346 -12.95 -4.62 9.83
C ARG A 346 -13.87 -5.64 9.18
N LYS A 347 -15.17 -5.56 9.50
CA LYS A 347 -16.20 -6.31 8.78
C LYS A 347 -16.24 -5.86 7.32
N ILE A 348 -16.15 -6.79 6.41
CA ILE A 348 -16.15 -6.50 4.97
C ILE A 348 -17.49 -5.85 4.53
N ASP A 349 -18.61 -6.22 5.16
CA ASP A 349 -19.93 -5.75 4.78
C ASP A 349 -20.20 -4.30 5.13
N THR A 350 -19.78 -3.86 6.31
CA THR A 350 -20.18 -2.57 6.88
C THR A 350 -19.03 -1.59 7.06
N GLY A 351 -17.77 -2.05 6.96
CA GLY A 351 -16.60 -1.27 7.31
C GLY A 351 -16.40 -1.10 8.82
N GLU A 352 -17.29 -1.65 9.66
CA GLU A 352 -17.19 -1.55 11.11
C GLU A 352 -15.92 -2.22 11.63
N ALA A 353 -15.07 -1.47 12.36
CA ALA A 353 -13.90 -2.02 13.01
C ALA A 353 -14.30 -2.86 14.23
N VAL A 354 -13.78 -4.10 14.27
CA VAL A 354 -13.99 -5.04 15.38
C VAL A 354 -12.92 -4.87 16.45
N TRP A 355 -11.67 -4.73 15.98
CA TRP A 355 -10.53 -4.44 16.84
C TRP A 355 -9.46 -3.61 16.10
N GLY A 356 -8.64 -2.94 16.88
CA GLY A 356 -7.48 -2.18 16.42
C GLY A 356 -6.34 -2.26 17.42
N TYR A 357 -5.15 -2.61 16.96
CA TYR A 357 -3.94 -2.65 17.76
C TYR A 357 -2.93 -1.62 17.27
N GLN A 358 -2.69 -0.57 18.07
CA GLN A 358 -1.73 0.48 17.76
C GLN A 358 -0.32 0.05 18.19
N LYS A 359 0.57 -0.18 17.22
CA LYS A 359 1.91 -0.73 17.43
C LYS A 359 2.92 0.29 17.94
N THR A 360 2.83 1.53 17.46
CA THR A 360 3.69 2.64 17.86
C THR A 360 2.84 3.84 18.28
N PRO A 361 2.23 3.82 19.50
CA PRO A 361 1.53 4.98 20.04
C PRO A 361 2.45 6.19 20.07
N PHE A 362 1.95 7.38 19.66
CA PHE A 362 2.76 8.60 19.59
C PHE A 362 4.07 8.35 18.83
N ASP A 363 3.97 7.91 17.57
CA ASP A 363 5.14 7.68 16.72
C ASP A 363 5.99 8.94 16.57
N GLN A 364 7.31 8.77 16.59
CA GLN A 364 8.30 9.84 16.55
C GLN A 364 9.35 9.63 15.46
N TRP A 365 9.27 8.53 14.70
CA TRP A 365 10.33 8.04 13.82
C TRP A 365 9.86 7.73 12.40
N ASP A 366 8.58 7.93 12.10
CA ASP A 366 7.95 7.59 10.82
C ASP A 366 7.87 6.07 10.58
N TYR A 367 7.47 5.32 11.61
CA TYR A 367 7.32 3.88 11.51
C TYR A 367 5.93 3.47 11.04
N ASP A 368 5.58 3.80 9.81
CA ASP A 368 4.30 3.41 9.21
C ASP A 368 3.89 1.96 9.51
N GLY A 369 2.68 1.76 9.97
CA GLY A 369 2.17 0.45 10.34
C GLY A 369 1.53 -0.34 9.19
N ILE A 370 1.89 -0.07 7.95
CA ILE A 370 1.18 -0.52 6.72
C ILE A 370 1.64 -1.86 6.16
N ASN A 371 2.66 -2.47 6.75
CA ASN A 371 3.20 -3.74 6.30
C ASN A 371 2.11 -4.82 6.17
N GLU A 372 2.36 -5.82 5.36
CA GLU A 372 1.41 -6.89 5.08
C GLU A 372 0.97 -7.64 6.35
N PRO A 373 -0.33 -7.74 6.62
CA PRO A 373 -0.88 -8.59 7.68
C PRO A 373 -1.05 -10.02 7.15
N ILE A 374 -0.09 -10.90 7.45
CA ILE A 374 -0.09 -12.28 6.93
C ILE A 374 -0.94 -13.17 7.83
N LEU A 375 -1.94 -13.85 7.25
CA LEU A 375 -2.83 -14.74 8.01
C LEU A 375 -2.30 -16.17 7.97
N VAL A 376 -2.01 -16.71 9.14
CA VAL A 376 -1.55 -18.09 9.34
C VAL A 376 -2.16 -18.66 10.61
N ASP A 377 -2.22 -19.98 10.71
CA ASP A 377 -2.56 -20.68 11.95
C ASP A 377 -1.26 -21.15 12.60
N LEU A 378 -0.96 -20.63 13.79
CA LEU A 378 0.29 -20.90 14.50
C LEU A 378 0.05 -21.83 15.69
N THR A 379 1.03 -22.70 15.98
CA THR A 379 1.09 -23.42 17.24
C THR A 379 1.83 -22.57 18.27
N ILE A 380 1.10 -22.01 19.23
CA ILE A 380 1.65 -21.17 20.30
C ILE A 380 1.34 -21.84 21.64
N ASP A 381 2.38 -22.14 22.44
CA ASP A 381 2.27 -22.80 23.72
C ASP A 381 1.41 -24.10 23.64
N GLY A 382 1.60 -24.87 22.57
CA GLY A 382 0.92 -26.15 22.28
C GLY A 382 -0.51 -26.03 21.77
N LYS A 383 -1.01 -24.81 21.50
CA LYS A 383 -2.36 -24.56 20.98
C LYS A 383 -2.31 -23.99 19.56
N GLN A 384 -3.20 -24.46 18.69
CA GLN A 384 -3.42 -23.84 17.39
C GLN A 384 -4.22 -22.53 17.56
N VAL A 385 -3.65 -21.42 17.07
CA VAL A 385 -4.25 -20.09 17.17
C VAL A 385 -4.33 -19.49 15.77
N PRO A 386 -5.53 -19.12 15.29
CA PRO A 386 -5.66 -18.32 14.08
C PRO A 386 -4.97 -16.96 14.30
N SER A 387 -3.88 -16.74 13.59
CA SER A 387 -3.00 -15.59 13.84
C SER A 387 -2.94 -14.66 12.66
N VAL A 388 -2.71 -13.38 12.93
CA VAL A 388 -2.18 -12.40 11.99
C VAL A 388 -0.77 -12.03 12.42
N VAL A 389 0.16 -12.13 11.47
CA VAL A 389 1.58 -11.80 11.67
C VAL A 389 1.92 -10.57 10.85
N GLN A 390 2.58 -9.59 11.49
CA GLN A 390 3.03 -8.38 10.81
C GLN A 390 4.46 -8.04 11.23
N PHE A 391 5.37 -8.00 10.25
CA PHE A 391 6.72 -7.47 10.41
C PHE A 391 6.67 -5.97 10.18
N ASP A 392 6.70 -5.19 11.25
CA ASP A 392 6.44 -3.77 11.21
C ASP A 392 7.70 -2.93 10.97
N ARG A 393 7.56 -1.75 10.36
CA ARG A 393 8.69 -0.81 10.17
C ARG A 393 9.46 -0.55 11.47
N ASN A 394 8.78 -0.53 12.61
CA ASN A 394 9.37 -0.26 13.91
C ASN A 394 10.38 -1.32 14.41
N GLY A 395 10.60 -2.39 13.64
CA GLY A 395 11.59 -3.42 13.90
C GLY A 395 11.08 -4.60 14.74
N PHE A 396 9.79 -4.63 15.07
CA PHE A 396 9.15 -5.76 15.77
C PHE A 396 8.26 -6.57 14.83
N ALA A 397 8.33 -7.89 14.95
CA ALA A 397 7.37 -8.82 14.39
C ALA A 397 6.28 -9.07 15.44
N TYR A 398 5.04 -8.72 15.09
CA TYR A 398 3.87 -8.88 15.94
C TYR A 398 3.08 -10.11 15.52
N VAL A 399 2.65 -10.90 16.50
CA VAL A 399 1.71 -12.01 16.30
C VAL A 399 0.49 -11.73 17.16
N LEU A 400 -0.67 -11.59 16.53
CA LEU A 400 -1.94 -11.37 17.22
C LEU A 400 -2.94 -12.48 16.87
N ASP A 401 -3.84 -12.79 17.80
CA ASP A 401 -5.03 -13.57 17.47
C ASP A 401 -5.90 -12.74 16.51
N ARG A 402 -6.11 -13.24 15.29
CA ARG A 402 -6.81 -12.46 14.26
C ARG A 402 -8.32 -12.30 14.53
N ARG A 403 -8.87 -13.05 15.49
CA ARG A 403 -10.29 -12.98 15.87
C ARG A 403 -10.60 -11.74 16.71
N ASP A 404 -9.68 -11.34 17.60
CA ASP A 404 -9.95 -10.32 18.62
C ASP A 404 -8.80 -9.32 18.87
N GLY A 405 -7.66 -9.49 18.18
CA GLY A 405 -6.51 -8.60 18.30
C GLY A 405 -5.66 -8.83 19.56
N THR A 406 -5.81 -9.96 20.26
CA THR A 406 -4.99 -10.29 21.43
C THR A 406 -3.53 -10.47 21.01
N LEU A 407 -2.61 -9.72 21.63
CA LEU A 407 -1.19 -9.81 21.37
C LEU A 407 -0.61 -11.11 21.96
N LEU A 408 -0.03 -11.95 21.09
CA LEU A 408 0.52 -13.26 21.45
C LEU A 408 2.05 -13.25 21.54
N ARG A 409 2.72 -12.57 20.60
CA ARG A 409 4.19 -12.40 20.56
C ARG A 409 4.53 -11.04 19.96
N ALA A 410 5.66 -10.47 20.39
CA ALA A 410 6.25 -9.28 19.79
C ALA A 410 7.78 -9.36 19.95
N ASN A 411 8.47 -9.73 18.87
CA ASN A 411 9.91 -9.99 18.87
C ASN A 411 10.63 -9.04 17.92
N LYS A 412 11.80 -8.54 18.31
CA LYS A 412 12.67 -7.76 17.41
C LYS A 412 13.18 -8.68 16.29
N PHE A 413 12.92 -8.33 15.02
CA PHE A 413 13.46 -9.06 13.88
C PHE A 413 14.65 -8.34 13.22
N VAL A 414 14.88 -7.08 13.58
CA VAL A 414 16.07 -6.28 13.25
C VAL A 414 16.51 -5.49 14.48
N PRO A 415 17.71 -4.87 14.47
CA PRO A 415 18.11 -3.96 15.55
C PRO A 415 17.09 -2.84 15.73
N ALA A 416 16.60 -2.66 16.95
CA ALA A 416 15.65 -1.61 17.34
C ALA A 416 16.03 -1.07 18.72
N ASN A 417 16.32 0.24 18.81
CA ASN A 417 16.75 0.90 20.06
C ASN A 417 15.71 1.88 20.60
N TRP A 418 14.72 2.29 19.80
CA TRP A 418 13.66 3.22 20.20
C TRP A 418 12.76 2.68 21.30
N ALA A 419 12.65 1.35 21.39
CA ALA A 419 11.97 0.64 22.47
C ALA A 419 12.82 -0.56 22.93
N GLU A 420 12.80 -0.81 24.24
CA GLU A 420 13.44 -1.99 24.84
C GLU A 420 12.72 -3.27 24.41
N ARG A 421 11.39 -3.28 24.60
CA ARG A 421 10.47 -4.38 24.29
C ARG A 421 9.05 -3.87 24.13
N ILE A 422 8.16 -4.72 23.70
CA ILE A 422 6.70 -4.53 23.82
C ILE A 422 6.27 -5.19 25.14
N ASP A 423 5.57 -4.47 25.98
CA ASP A 423 4.98 -5.02 27.20
C ASP A 423 3.79 -5.90 26.83
N MET A 424 3.91 -7.21 27.05
CA MET A 424 2.90 -8.18 26.60
C MET A 424 1.57 -8.06 27.34
N LYS A 425 1.53 -7.42 28.52
CA LYS A 425 0.32 -7.22 29.31
C LYS A 425 -0.49 -6.03 28.81
N THR A 426 0.19 -4.95 28.45
CA THR A 426 -0.45 -3.71 28.00
C THR A 426 -0.49 -3.57 26.48
N GLY A 427 0.32 -4.32 25.75
CA GLY A 427 0.53 -4.18 24.31
C GLY A 427 1.33 -2.93 23.93
N ARG A 428 1.85 -2.17 24.88
CA ARG A 428 2.56 -0.90 24.61
C ARG A 428 4.07 -1.09 24.55
N PRO A 429 4.79 -0.32 23.69
CA PRO A 429 6.24 -0.31 23.69
C PRO A 429 6.78 0.33 24.98
N VAL A 430 7.83 -0.27 25.54
CA VAL A 430 8.66 0.35 26.59
C VAL A 430 9.71 1.20 25.89
N LYS A 431 9.37 2.46 25.62
CA LYS A 431 10.19 3.38 24.84
C LYS A 431 11.44 3.80 25.59
N VAL A 432 12.53 4.06 24.84
CA VAL A 432 13.82 4.52 25.37
C VAL A 432 13.98 6.01 25.09
N ALA A 433 13.88 6.84 26.12
CA ALA A 433 13.91 8.30 26.01
C ALA A 433 15.18 8.85 25.33
N ALA A 434 16.33 8.15 25.44
CA ALA A 434 17.58 8.53 24.80
C ALA A 434 17.48 8.60 23.25
N HIS A 435 16.53 7.90 22.65
CA HIS A 435 16.32 7.83 21.20
C HIS A 435 15.06 8.57 20.73
N SER A 436 14.47 9.41 21.61
CA SER A 436 13.32 10.26 21.27
C SER A 436 13.80 11.59 20.67
N PRO A 437 13.34 11.98 19.48
CA PRO A 437 13.66 13.25 18.85
C PRO A 437 12.79 14.42 19.36
N LEU A 438 12.08 14.23 20.48
CA LEU A 438 11.09 15.19 20.97
C LEU A 438 11.71 16.52 21.42
N GLU A 439 12.90 16.50 22.02
CA GLU A 439 13.59 17.69 22.48
C GLU A 439 14.22 18.43 21.29
N ARG A 440 13.84 19.70 21.11
CA ARG A 440 14.38 20.55 20.04
C ARG A 440 15.90 20.68 20.13
N GLY A 441 16.58 20.59 18.97
CA GLY A 441 18.04 20.64 18.88
C GLY A 441 18.74 19.41 19.41
N ARG A 442 18.02 18.36 19.77
CA ARG A 442 18.57 17.08 20.15
C ARG A 442 18.65 16.14 18.97
N LYS A 443 19.85 15.95 18.45
CA LYS A 443 20.14 14.91 17.47
C LYS A 443 20.10 13.55 18.17
N VAL A 444 19.36 12.59 17.59
CA VAL A 444 19.27 11.22 18.10
C VAL A 444 19.61 10.22 17.01
N GLU A 445 20.13 9.08 17.43
CA GLU A 445 20.35 7.93 16.56
C GLU A 445 19.24 6.89 16.82
N ALA A 446 18.47 6.54 15.79
CA ALA A 446 17.36 5.63 15.88
C ALA A 446 17.53 4.40 14.96
N PHE A 447 17.36 3.23 15.54
CA PHE A 447 17.31 1.94 14.87
C PHE A 447 15.90 1.36 14.99
N PRO A 448 15.32 0.94 13.87
CA PRO A 448 15.74 1.16 12.47
C PRO A 448 15.56 2.62 12.04
N SER A 449 15.84 2.93 10.76
CA SER A 449 15.55 4.23 10.17
C SER A 449 14.05 4.44 9.93
N ALA A 450 13.65 5.61 9.40
CA ALA A 450 12.28 5.89 8.96
C ALA A 450 11.75 4.88 7.91
N MET A 451 12.61 4.33 7.05
CA MET A 451 12.24 3.24 6.14
C MET A 451 12.01 1.90 6.86
N GLY A 452 12.20 1.87 8.17
CA GLY A 452 11.92 0.72 9.01
C GLY A 452 12.90 -0.44 8.90
N GLY A 453 12.64 -1.47 9.68
CA GLY A 453 13.31 -2.78 9.56
C GLY A 453 13.00 -3.49 8.25
N LYS A 454 11.85 -3.21 7.68
CA LYS A 454 11.41 -3.43 6.30
C LYS A 454 10.34 -2.38 5.97
N ASP A 455 10.19 -2.05 4.71
CA ASP A 455 9.14 -1.16 4.24
C ASP A 455 7.99 -1.99 3.61
N GLN A 456 7.62 -1.73 2.39
CA GLN A 456 6.48 -2.34 1.71
C GLN A 456 6.75 -3.78 1.24
N GLN A 457 7.99 -4.21 1.08
CA GLN A 457 8.35 -5.52 0.54
C GLN A 457 7.76 -6.67 1.37
N PRO A 458 6.88 -7.54 0.79
CA PRO A 458 6.20 -8.57 1.56
C PRO A 458 7.09 -9.78 1.83
N CYS A 459 6.92 -10.38 3.01
CA CYS A 459 7.50 -11.67 3.37
C CYS A 459 6.70 -12.82 2.73
N SER A 460 7.29 -14.01 2.71
CA SER A 460 6.61 -15.26 2.37
C SER A 460 6.68 -16.25 3.52
N VAL A 461 5.72 -17.19 3.59
CA VAL A 461 5.67 -18.22 4.62
C VAL A 461 5.27 -19.55 4.00
N ASP A 462 5.99 -20.62 4.35
CA ASP A 462 5.65 -21.99 3.95
C ASP A 462 4.56 -22.53 4.90
N PRO A 463 3.35 -22.86 4.40
CA PRO A 463 2.29 -23.41 5.24
C PRO A 463 2.67 -24.70 5.99
N ALA A 464 3.64 -25.47 5.47
CA ALA A 464 4.17 -26.66 6.16
C ALA A 464 4.96 -26.32 7.42
N ASN A 465 5.48 -25.07 7.53
CA ASN A 465 6.14 -24.53 8.71
C ASN A 465 5.74 -23.07 8.90
N SER A 466 4.50 -22.85 9.27
CA SER A 466 3.88 -21.52 9.36
C SER A 466 4.50 -20.57 10.40
N ALA A 467 5.40 -21.05 11.26
CA ALA A 467 6.16 -20.21 12.19
C ALA A 467 7.36 -19.49 11.54
N VAL A 468 7.88 -19.99 10.40
CA VAL A 468 9.08 -19.46 9.76
C VAL A 468 8.71 -18.62 8.53
N PHE A 469 9.09 -17.34 8.59
CA PHE A 469 8.86 -16.34 7.55
C PHE A 469 10.17 -15.98 6.85
N PHE A 470 10.11 -15.84 5.53
CA PHE A 470 11.24 -15.41 4.70
C PHE A 470 11.03 -13.94 4.34
N CYS A 471 11.95 -13.08 4.77
CA CYS A 471 11.80 -11.63 4.64
C CYS A 471 13.07 -10.97 4.12
N GLY A 472 12.92 -10.02 3.18
CA GLY A 472 13.94 -9.01 2.92
C GLY A 472 13.84 -7.90 3.99
N THR A 473 14.96 -7.53 4.61
CA THR A 473 15.01 -6.53 5.67
C THR A 473 16.08 -5.48 5.39
N ASN A 474 15.86 -4.28 5.94
CA ASN A 474 16.75 -3.15 5.84
C ASN A 474 17.84 -3.22 6.91
N ASN A 475 19.08 -2.86 6.56
CA ASN A 475 20.22 -2.90 7.47
C ASN A 475 20.89 -1.51 7.59
N TRP A 476 20.08 -0.51 7.91
CA TRP A 476 20.53 0.86 8.20
C TRP A 476 19.68 1.53 9.25
N HIS A 477 20.26 2.55 9.88
CA HIS A 477 19.66 3.39 10.90
C HIS A 477 19.58 4.83 10.43
N MET A 478 19.05 5.72 11.25
CA MET A 478 19.04 7.16 10.98
C MET A 478 19.61 7.98 12.11
N GLU A 479 20.29 9.06 11.73
CA GLU A 479 20.42 10.24 12.59
C GLU A 479 19.24 11.16 12.31
N LEU A 480 18.53 11.53 13.33
CA LEU A 480 17.36 12.39 13.29
C LEU A 480 17.62 13.67 14.06
N ASP A 481 17.59 14.80 13.37
CA ASP A 481 17.86 16.13 13.90
C ASP A 481 16.63 17.01 13.76
N PRO A 482 15.82 17.21 14.83
CA PRO A 482 14.62 18.03 14.77
C PRO A 482 14.95 19.47 14.39
N GLN A 483 14.15 20.05 13.49
CA GLN A 483 14.28 21.41 13.00
C GLN A 483 13.13 22.28 13.52
N GLU A 484 13.36 23.59 13.63
CA GLU A 484 12.29 24.52 13.90
C GLU A 484 11.31 24.59 12.72
N ARG A 485 10.06 24.94 13.04
CA ARG A 485 9.01 25.09 12.03
C ARG A 485 9.37 26.19 11.05
N GLY A 486 9.72 25.82 9.82
CA GLY A 486 9.80 26.75 8.69
C GLY A 486 8.41 27.17 8.20
N ASN A 487 8.36 28.09 7.24
CA ASN A 487 7.12 28.40 6.54
C ASN A 487 6.61 27.16 5.79
N THR A 488 5.47 26.64 6.20
CA THR A 488 4.81 25.53 5.51
C THR A 488 4.13 26.06 4.26
N MET A 489 4.55 25.59 3.10
CA MET A 489 3.79 25.76 1.86
C MET A 489 2.90 24.54 1.67
N MET A 490 1.66 24.77 1.25
CA MET A 490 0.74 23.67 0.89
C MET A 490 1.39 22.81 -0.22
N GLY A 491 1.39 21.49 -0.04
CA GLY A 491 2.02 20.54 -0.97
C GLY A 491 3.47 20.19 -0.67
N LEU A 492 4.09 20.72 0.40
CA LEU A 492 5.38 20.26 0.90
C LEU A 492 5.18 19.30 2.10
N PRO A 493 6.02 18.28 2.25
CA PRO A 493 5.94 17.36 3.37
C PRO A 493 6.12 18.08 4.72
N TYR A 494 5.25 17.79 5.70
CA TYR A 494 5.31 18.35 7.05
C TYR A 494 6.28 17.58 7.96
N VAL A 495 7.55 17.50 7.62
CA VAL A 495 8.52 16.66 8.33
C VAL A 495 9.21 17.39 9.48
N PHE A 496 9.71 18.60 9.28
CA PHE A 496 10.43 19.40 10.28
C PHE A 496 11.60 18.70 10.97
N ALA A 497 12.36 17.93 10.22
CA ALA A 497 13.56 17.27 10.69
C ALA A 497 14.55 17.04 9.54
N ASN A 498 15.84 17.10 9.85
CA ASN A 498 16.87 16.56 8.97
C ASN A 498 17.07 15.08 9.33
N VAL A 499 16.92 14.21 8.34
CA VAL A 499 17.15 12.77 8.48
C VAL A 499 18.36 12.38 7.66
N LEU A 500 19.32 11.68 8.26
CA LEU A 500 20.48 11.13 7.57
C LEU A 500 20.52 9.62 7.79
N MET A 501 20.36 8.85 6.72
CA MET A 501 20.40 7.40 6.81
C MET A 501 21.82 6.87 6.64
N LYS A 502 22.20 5.90 7.48
CA LYS A 502 23.53 5.30 7.51
C LYS A 502 23.46 3.77 7.59
N PRO A 503 24.35 3.05 6.88
CA PRO A 503 24.48 1.61 7.04
C PRO A 503 24.77 1.22 8.50
N ASN A 504 24.17 0.12 8.99
CA ASN A 504 24.53 -0.44 10.30
C ASN A 504 25.92 -1.09 10.27
N GLU A 505 26.28 -1.61 9.10
CA GLU A 505 27.62 -2.15 8.82
C GLU A 505 28.03 -1.88 7.37
N PRO A 506 29.31 -1.63 7.11
CA PRO A 506 29.81 -1.40 5.75
C PRO A 506 29.57 -2.59 4.82
N GLY A 507 29.06 -2.31 3.62
CA GLY A 507 28.91 -3.32 2.57
C GLY A 507 27.72 -4.29 2.73
N ALA A 508 26.83 -4.04 3.67
CA ALA A 508 25.62 -4.82 3.84
C ALA A 508 24.42 -3.89 4.09
N LEU A 509 23.69 -3.56 3.05
CA LEU A 509 22.48 -2.73 3.15
C LEU A 509 21.19 -3.56 3.22
N GLY A 510 21.18 -4.79 2.76
CA GLY A 510 20.05 -5.71 2.84
C GLY A 510 20.39 -6.96 3.62
N ILE A 511 19.38 -7.54 4.28
CA ILE A 511 19.48 -8.87 4.86
C ILE A 511 18.24 -9.66 4.45
N VAL A 512 18.45 -10.85 3.87
CA VAL A 512 17.37 -11.84 3.71
C VAL A 512 17.47 -12.84 4.84
N LYS A 513 16.35 -13.13 5.47
CA LYS A 513 16.35 -14.05 6.62
C LYS A 513 15.14 -14.98 6.64
N ALA A 514 15.33 -16.14 7.24
CA ALA A 514 14.25 -16.98 7.73
C ALA A 514 14.08 -16.69 9.23
N PHE A 515 12.95 -16.14 9.62
CA PHE A 515 12.68 -15.73 11.00
C PHE A 515 11.51 -16.51 11.58
N ASP A 516 11.75 -17.17 12.70
CA ASP A 516 10.72 -17.86 13.47
C ASP A 516 10.04 -16.87 14.42
N VAL A 517 8.76 -16.56 14.14
CA VAL A 517 8.01 -15.54 14.89
C VAL A 517 7.56 -16.04 16.27
N VAL A 518 7.49 -17.34 16.49
CA VAL A 518 7.12 -17.94 17.78
C VAL A 518 8.34 -17.97 18.72
N GLU A 519 9.50 -18.41 18.20
CA GLU A 519 10.76 -18.42 18.95
C GLU A 519 11.42 -17.03 19.04
N GLY A 520 11.11 -16.11 18.13
CA GLY A 520 11.73 -14.79 18.04
C GLY A 520 13.18 -14.82 17.58
N LYS A 521 13.53 -15.75 16.67
CA LYS A 521 14.92 -15.97 16.23
C LYS A 521 15.02 -16.19 14.73
N SER A 522 16.11 -15.71 14.13
CA SER A 522 16.50 -16.07 12.78
C SER A 522 17.04 -17.51 12.75
N LYS A 523 16.58 -18.31 11.79
CA LYS A 523 17.15 -19.65 11.48
C LYS A 523 18.40 -19.50 10.63
N TRP A 524 18.38 -18.58 9.67
CA TRP A 524 19.53 -18.17 8.85
C TRP A 524 19.37 -16.73 8.37
N GLU A 525 20.49 -16.11 7.99
CA GLU A 525 20.57 -14.74 7.43
C GLU A 525 21.57 -14.68 6.29
N ILE A 526 21.24 -13.88 5.25
CA ILE A 526 22.11 -13.61 4.11
C ILE A 526 22.29 -12.10 4.03
N LYS A 527 23.52 -11.62 4.10
CA LYS A 527 23.86 -10.20 3.93
C LYS A 527 24.00 -9.86 2.45
N GLU A 528 23.32 -8.80 2.04
CA GLU A 528 23.35 -8.28 0.68
C GLU A 528 23.98 -6.89 0.65
N LYS A 529 24.83 -6.67 -0.35
CA LYS A 529 25.51 -5.37 -0.51
C LYS A 529 24.51 -4.24 -0.74
N PHE A 530 23.47 -4.49 -1.54
CA PHE A 530 22.41 -3.56 -1.85
C PHE A 530 21.12 -3.92 -1.09
N PRO A 531 20.19 -2.96 -0.91
CA PRO A 531 18.91 -3.23 -0.30
C PRO A 531 18.16 -4.39 -0.96
N VAL A 532 17.42 -5.17 -0.15
CA VAL A 532 16.43 -6.14 -0.61
C VAL A 532 15.06 -5.51 -0.44
N TRP A 533 14.61 -4.82 -1.48
CA TRP A 533 13.34 -4.07 -1.50
C TRP A 533 12.23 -4.82 -2.24
N SER A 534 12.53 -5.99 -2.78
CA SER A 534 11.56 -6.91 -3.36
C SER A 534 10.89 -7.73 -2.26
N GLY A 535 9.65 -8.17 -2.52
CA GLY A 535 9.08 -9.26 -1.74
C GLY A 535 9.82 -10.58 -1.98
N THR A 536 9.51 -11.57 -1.15
CA THR A 536 9.99 -12.94 -1.31
C THR A 536 8.89 -13.85 -1.83
N LEU A 537 9.29 -14.99 -2.40
CA LEU A 537 8.44 -16.08 -2.84
C LEU A 537 9.03 -17.38 -2.34
N VAL A 538 8.26 -18.20 -1.62
CA VAL A 538 8.65 -19.56 -1.25
C VAL A 538 7.89 -20.59 -2.07
N THR A 539 8.57 -21.71 -2.45
CA THR A 539 7.96 -22.78 -3.26
C THR A 539 8.16 -24.15 -2.63
N ASP A 540 7.27 -25.11 -2.97
CA ASP A 540 7.44 -26.52 -2.57
C ASP A 540 8.66 -27.20 -3.21
N GLY A 541 9.28 -26.57 -4.22
CA GLY A 541 10.61 -26.95 -4.71
C GLY A 541 11.75 -26.72 -3.71
N GLY A 542 11.45 -26.18 -2.52
CA GLY A 542 12.40 -25.93 -1.44
C GLY A 542 13.21 -24.65 -1.64
N LEU A 543 12.69 -23.70 -2.40
CA LEU A 543 13.38 -22.48 -2.81
C LEU A 543 12.70 -21.24 -2.24
N VAL A 544 13.51 -20.21 -1.95
CA VAL A 544 13.08 -18.84 -1.73
C VAL A 544 13.67 -17.95 -2.81
N PHE A 545 12.81 -17.21 -3.53
CA PHE A 545 13.21 -16.24 -4.54
C PHE A 545 13.10 -14.82 -4.01
N TYR A 546 14.07 -13.97 -4.35
CA TYR A 546 14.07 -12.53 -4.04
C TYR A 546 14.95 -11.75 -5.02
N GLY A 547 14.77 -10.42 -5.04
CA GLY A 547 15.57 -9.50 -5.83
C GLY A 547 16.31 -8.48 -4.98
N THR A 548 17.42 -7.94 -5.50
CA THR A 548 18.16 -6.84 -4.87
C THR A 548 18.02 -5.55 -5.67
N LEU A 549 18.23 -4.41 -5.02
CA LEU A 549 18.08 -3.10 -5.66
C LEU A 549 19.03 -2.87 -6.83
N ASP A 550 20.17 -3.55 -6.86
CA ASP A 550 21.09 -3.50 -7.99
C ASP A 550 20.79 -4.51 -9.10
N GLY A 551 19.66 -5.24 -9.01
CA GLY A 551 19.11 -6.09 -10.08
C GLY A 551 19.52 -7.56 -10.03
N TRP A 552 20.13 -8.07 -8.96
CA TRP A 552 20.29 -9.53 -8.82
C TRP A 552 18.96 -10.18 -8.45
N PHE A 553 18.55 -11.15 -9.24
CA PHE A 553 17.44 -12.06 -8.94
C PHE A 553 18.03 -13.40 -8.50
N ARG A 554 17.64 -13.89 -7.32
CA ARG A 554 18.26 -15.02 -6.64
C ARG A 554 17.27 -16.06 -6.21
N ALA A 555 17.71 -17.33 -6.22
CA ALA A 555 17.07 -18.45 -5.57
C ALA A 555 18.00 -19.04 -4.51
N VAL A 556 17.48 -19.22 -3.29
CA VAL A 556 18.21 -19.82 -2.18
C VAL A 556 17.45 -21.02 -1.64
N ASP A 557 18.16 -21.93 -1.02
CA ASP A 557 17.59 -23.07 -0.28
C ASP A 557 16.80 -22.54 0.93
N LYS A 558 15.53 -22.92 1.06
CA LYS A 558 14.64 -22.37 2.10
C LYS A 558 15.07 -22.74 3.53
N ASP A 559 15.76 -23.88 3.70
CA ASP A 559 16.11 -24.39 5.01
C ASP A 559 17.46 -23.87 5.51
N THR A 560 18.38 -23.55 4.59
CA THR A 560 19.77 -23.17 4.92
C THR A 560 20.18 -21.76 4.50
N GLY A 561 19.41 -21.11 3.63
CA GLY A 561 19.78 -19.84 3.02
C GLY A 561 20.90 -19.94 1.97
N LYS A 562 21.37 -21.16 1.63
CA LYS A 562 22.43 -21.33 0.63
C LYS A 562 21.96 -20.87 -0.74
N LYS A 563 22.72 -19.95 -1.36
CA LYS A 563 22.46 -19.52 -2.74
C LYS A 563 22.65 -20.66 -3.72
N LEU A 564 21.63 -20.96 -4.52
CA LEU A 564 21.60 -22.04 -5.51
C LEU A 564 21.61 -21.53 -6.94
N TRP A 565 21.09 -20.31 -7.17
CA TRP A 565 21.04 -19.69 -8.48
C TRP A 565 20.95 -18.16 -8.37
N GLU A 566 21.46 -17.48 -9.38
CA GLU A 566 21.29 -16.06 -9.55
C GLU A 566 21.42 -15.62 -11.01
N THR A 567 20.74 -14.52 -11.35
CA THR A 567 20.90 -13.82 -12.63
C THR A 567 20.83 -12.31 -12.41
N LYS A 568 21.47 -11.54 -13.31
CA LYS A 568 21.46 -10.09 -13.27
C LYS A 568 20.42 -9.54 -14.25
N LEU A 569 19.48 -8.72 -13.75
CA LEU A 569 18.50 -8.01 -14.57
C LEU A 569 18.97 -6.60 -14.90
N PRO A 570 18.40 -5.98 -15.97
CA PRO A 570 18.86 -4.68 -16.46
C PRO A 570 18.69 -3.52 -15.47
N SER A 571 17.72 -3.58 -14.54
CA SER A 571 17.42 -2.56 -13.54
C SER A 571 17.23 -3.18 -12.17
N GLY A 572 17.11 -2.34 -11.14
CA GLY A 572 16.86 -2.76 -9.77
C GLY A 572 15.56 -3.55 -9.63
N ILE A 573 15.52 -4.50 -8.70
CA ILE A 573 14.34 -5.30 -8.43
C ILE A 573 13.72 -4.83 -7.13
N ILE A 574 12.53 -4.23 -7.24
CA ILE A 574 11.66 -3.83 -6.13
C ILE A 574 10.28 -4.46 -6.24
N GLY A 575 10.02 -5.18 -7.34
CA GLY A 575 8.82 -5.96 -7.58
C GLY A 575 8.84 -7.31 -6.87
N ASN A 576 7.67 -7.91 -6.75
CA ASN A 576 7.48 -9.13 -5.99
C ASN A 576 7.47 -10.35 -6.93
N PRO A 577 8.31 -11.37 -6.71
CA PRO A 577 8.31 -12.56 -7.53
C PRO A 577 7.03 -13.39 -7.34
N ILE A 578 6.58 -14.04 -8.41
CA ILE A 578 5.47 -14.98 -8.43
C ILE A 578 5.88 -16.29 -9.11
N ALA A 579 5.15 -17.37 -8.84
CA ALA A 579 5.28 -18.61 -9.59
C ALA A 579 3.93 -19.06 -10.15
N TYR A 580 3.94 -19.57 -11.37
CA TYR A 580 2.75 -20.06 -12.06
C TYR A 580 3.12 -21.22 -13.00
N LYS A 581 2.12 -21.90 -13.56
CA LYS A 581 2.33 -22.93 -14.56
C LYS A 581 1.58 -22.60 -15.85
N ALA A 582 2.26 -22.75 -16.99
CA ALA A 582 1.70 -22.61 -18.32
C ALA A 582 2.38 -23.60 -19.27
N ASN A 583 1.67 -24.09 -20.29
CA ASN A 583 2.22 -25.04 -21.29
C ASN A 583 2.91 -26.27 -20.69
N GLY A 584 2.44 -26.74 -19.52
CA GLY A 584 3.03 -27.87 -18.83
C GLY A 584 4.28 -27.58 -17.99
N HIS A 585 4.81 -26.34 -18.00
CA HIS A 585 6.02 -25.92 -17.30
C HIS A 585 5.74 -24.92 -16.18
N GLN A 586 6.54 -25.00 -15.12
CA GLN A 586 6.58 -23.99 -14.06
C GLN A 586 7.41 -22.79 -14.51
N TYR A 587 6.88 -21.60 -14.24
CA TYR A 587 7.55 -20.31 -14.44
C TYR A 587 7.68 -19.56 -13.13
N VAL A 588 8.71 -18.72 -13.05
CA VAL A 588 8.87 -17.68 -12.04
C VAL A 588 8.92 -16.34 -12.78
N ALA A 589 8.15 -15.36 -12.33
CA ALA A 589 8.13 -14.03 -12.93
C ALA A 589 8.40 -12.94 -11.90
N VAL A 590 9.07 -11.85 -12.33
CA VAL A 590 9.39 -10.70 -11.49
C VAL A 590 9.47 -9.43 -12.32
N PHE A 591 9.12 -8.28 -11.73
CA PHE A 591 9.39 -6.98 -12.30
C PHE A 591 10.80 -6.49 -11.94
N SER A 592 11.47 -5.85 -12.91
CA SER A 592 12.61 -4.98 -12.67
C SER A 592 12.26 -3.53 -13.04
N GLY A 593 12.80 -2.57 -12.30
CA GLY A 593 12.55 -1.15 -12.46
C GLY A 593 12.75 -0.44 -11.12
N ILE A 594 13.96 0.11 -10.92
CA ILE A 594 14.33 0.82 -9.69
C ILE A 594 13.34 1.95 -9.39
N GLY A 595 13.07 2.22 -8.13
CA GLY A 595 12.17 3.25 -7.64
C GLY A 595 11.74 2.95 -6.20
N GLY A 596 10.52 3.32 -5.86
CA GLY A 596 10.07 3.34 -4.48
C GLY A 596 10.91 4.31 -3.66
N TRP A 597 10.66 4.44 -2.37
CA TRP A 597 11.37 5.40 -1.54
C TRP A 597 12.90 5.22 -1.60
N ILE A 598 13.38 3.97 -1.53
CA ILE A 598 14.82 3.68 -1.55
C ILE A 598 15.49 4.05 -2.88
N GLY A 599 14.79 3.92 -3.99
CA GLY A 599 15.28 4.23 -5.34
C GLY A 599 14.94 5.64 -5.83
N LEU A 600 14.06 6.36 -5.13
CA LEU A 600 13.59 7.69 -5.52
C LEU A 600 14.71 8.69 -5.80
N PRO A 601 15.79 8.78 -5.01
CA PRO A 601 16.88 9.73 -5.29
C PRO A 601 17.44 9.62 -6.70
N VAL A 602 17.62 8.41 -7.18
CA VAL A 602 18.12 8.13 -8.54
C VAL A 602 16.99 8.27 -9.56
N ALA A 603 15.86 7.68 -9.28
CA ALA A 603 14.73 7.62 -10.20
C ALA A 603 14.10 8.98 -10.49
N ALA A 604 14.09 9.90 -9.53
CA ALA A 604 13.61 11.27 -9.68
C ALA A 604 14.74 12.29 -9.94
N GLY A 605 16.00 11.88 -9.94
CA GLY A 605 17.14 12.76 -10.20
C GLY A 605 17.35 13.82 -9.12
N LEU A 606 17.28 13.43 -7.83
CA LEU A 606 17.54 14.33 -6.71
C LEU A 606 19.00 14.80 -6.71
N ASP A 607 19.27 15.91 -6.04
CA ASP A 607 20.60 16.48 -5.91
C ASP A 607 21.51 15.56 -5.06
N PRO A 608 22.61 15.02 -5.62
CA PRO A 608 23.59 14.24 -4.84
C PRO A 608 24.26 15.03 -3.72
N GLY A 609 24.26 16.36 -3.79
CA GLY A 609 24.82 17.25 -2.78
C GLY A 609 23.92 17.45 -1.55
N ASP A 610 22.64 17.03 -1.62
CA ASP A 610 21.71 17.11 -0.49
C ASP A 610 21.53 15.74 0.19
N PRO A 611 22.27 15.44 1.27
CA PRO A 611 22.17 14.14 1.95
C PRO A 611 20.84 13.93 2.69
N TYR A 612 20.06 15.00 2.91
CA TYR A 612 18.78 14.96 3.60
C TYR A 612 17.60 14.75 2.65
N GLY A 613 17.84 14.86 1.33
CA GLY A 613 16.83 14.69 0.29
C GLY A 613 16.07 13.36 0.43
N ALA A 614 14.75 13.37 0.17
CA ALA A 614 13.85 12.23 0.36
C ALA A 614 13.99 11.59 1.77
N LEU A 615 14.03 12.41 2.82
CA LEU A 615 14.18 11.98 4.22
C LEU A 615 15.43 11.11 4.46
N GLY A 616 16.58 11.55 3.90
CA GLY A 616 17.87 10.88 4.06
C GLY A 616 18.14 9.74 3.08
N ALA A 617 17.16 9.38 2.24
CA ALA A 617 17.36 8.37 1.20
C ALA A 617 18.45 8.79 0.20
N ALA A 618 18.57 10.09 -0.12
CA ALA A 618 19.57 10.60 -1.04
C ALA A 618 20.99 10.38 -0.50
N GLY A 619 21.23 10.69 0.77
CA GLY A 619 22.52 10.44 1.42
C GLY A 619 22.91 8.96 1.37
N LEU A 620 21.98 8.06 1.68
CA LEU A 620 22.22 6.62 1.60
C LEU A 620 22.48 6.16 0.16
N ALA A 621 21.66 6.60 -0.79
CA ALA A 621 21.73 6.16 -2.18
C ALA A 621 23.04 6.58 -2.86
N PHE A 622 23.39 7.87 -2.83
CA PHE A 622 24.55 8.38 -3.54
C PHE A 622 25.88 7.96 -2.89
N SER A 623 25.93 7.83 -1.56
CA SER A 623 27.13 7.32 -0.88
C SER A 623 27.38 5.82 -1.10
N ASN A 624 26.37 5.06 -1.55
CA ASN A 624 26.48 3.63 -1.80
C ASN A 624 26.38 3.24 -3.29
N GLY A 625 26.42 4.22 -4.19
CA GLY A 625 26.51 3.99 -5.63
C GLY A 625 25.24 3.54 -6.33
N PHE A 626 24.05 3.92 -5.80
CA PHE A 626 22.76 3.62 -6.44
C PHE A 626 22.58 4.37 -7.77
N ASP A 627 23.27 5.51 -7.94
CA ASP A 627 23.35 6.29 -9.18
C ASP A 627 23.85 5.50 -10.41
N LYS A 628 24.50 4.37 -10.16
CA LYS A 628 24.99 3.45 -11.21
C LYS A 628 23.95 2.41 -11.64
N ILE A 629 22.79 2.36 -10.99
CA ILE A 629 21.73 1.41 -11.32
C ILE A 629 20.88 2.02 -12.44
N PRO A 630 20.76 1.37 -13.61
CA PRO A 630 19.97 1.90 -14.71
C PRO A 630 18.49 1.99 -14.37
N LEU A 631 17.82 3.03 -14.84
CA LEU A 631 16.35 3.08 -14.87
C LEU A 631 15.83 2.03 -15.85
N GLY A 632 14.60 1.58 -15.63
CA GLY A 632 13.95 0.60 -16.49
C GLY A 632 12.60 0.17 -15.94
N GLY A 633 11.86 -0.58 -16.74
CA GLY A 633 10.61 -1.18 -16.33
C GLY A 633 10.29 -2.35 -17.24
N MET A 634 10.46 -3.56 -16.71
CA MET A 634 10.27 -4.79 -17.46
C MET A 634 9.65 -5.87 -16.57
N VAL A 635 8.87 -6.76 -17.18
CA VAL A 635 8.55 -8.08 -16.63
C VAL A 635 9.51 -9.10 -17.20
N HIS A 636 10.06 -9.96 -16.36
CA HIS A 636 10.92 -11.08 -16.74
C HIS A 636 10.28 -12.38 -16.26
N THR A 637 10.28 -13.40 -17.12
CA THR A 637 9.80 -14.73 -16.78
C THR A 637 10.92 -15.77 -16.99
N PHE A 638 10.97 -16.73 -16.11
CA PHE A 638 12.02 -17.75 -16.08
C PHE A 638 11.41 -19.15 -16.00
N ARG A 639 11.99 -20.11 -16.70
CA ARG A 639 11.72 -21.54 -16.57
C ARG A 639 13.00 -22.35 -16.76
N ILE A 640 12.95 -23.64 -16.46
CA ILE A 640 14.06 -24.55 -16.79
C ILE A 640 14.25 -24.52 -18.31
N ASP A 641 15.49 -24.26 -18.73
CA ASP A 641 15.91 -24.18 -20.15
C ASP A 641 15.12 -23.18 -21.01
N GLY A 642 14.70 -22.04 -20.44
CA GLY A 642 14.00 -20.95 -21.15
C GLY A 642 14.76 -20.42 -22.37
N ALA A 643 14.05 -19.94 -23.40
CA ALA A 643 14.60 -19.57 -24.71
C ALA A 643 15.12 -18.13 -24.82
N GLY A 644 14.86 -17.26 -23.84
CA GLY A 644 15.40 -15.89 -23.78
C GLY A 644 14.81 -14.91 -24.81
N LYS A 645 13.51 -14.96 -25.07
CA LYS A 645 12.86 -14.09 -26.07
C LYS A 645 12.47 -12.73 -25.49
N THR A 646 12.66 -11.67 -26.26
CA THR A 646 12.11 -10.34 -25.96
C THR A 646 10.80 -10.14 -26.71
N VAL A 647 9.72 -9.89 -25.96
CA VAL A 647 8.40 -9.64 -26.51
C VAL A 647 8.24 -8.13 -26.74
N THR A 648 7.89 -7.76 -27.96
CA THR A 648 7.56 -6.37 -28.28
C THR A 648 6.03 -6.20 -28.18
N PRO A 649 5.54 -5.22 -27.41
CA PRO A 649 4.12 -4.93 -27.38
C PRO A 649 3.64 -4.45 -28.76
N THR A 650 3.13 -5.34 -29.60
CA THR A 650 2.39 -4.94 -30.79
C THR A 650 0.95 -4.62 -30.38
N ALA A 651 0.61 -3.35 -30.33
CA ALA A 651 -0.71 -2.87 -29.98
C ALA A 651 -1.75 -3.35 -31.00
N THR A 652 -2.53 -4.35 -30.63
CA THR A 652 -3.82 -4.63 -31.26
C THR A 652 -4.92 -4.35 -30.25
N ALA A 653 -5.54 -3.19 -30.41
CA ALA A 653 -6.63 -2.59 -29.65
C ALA A 653 -6.23 -1.58 -28.56
N THR A 654 -5.98 -0.35 -28.97
CA THR A 654 -6.17 0.84 -28.14
C THR A 654 -7.66 1.07 -27.94
N ALA A 655 -8.15 0.91 -26.72
CA ALA A 655 -9.41 1.55 -26.34
C ALA A 655 -9.14 3.05 -26.39
N ALA A 656 -9.86 3.78 -27.24
CA ALA A 656 -9.63 5.18 -27.55
C ALA A 656 -9.80 6.04 -26.29
N ALA A 657 -8.71 6.56 -25.76
CA ALA A 657 -8.70 7.78 -24.96
C ALA A 657 -8.31 8.93 -25.90
N GLY A 658 -9.11 9.99 -25.92
CA GLY A 658 -8.92 11.15 -26.79
C GLY A 658 -7.52 11.76 -26.64
N GLY A 659 -6.95 12.18 -27.77
CA GLY A 659 -5.56 12.53 -27.94
C GLY A 659 -5.09 13.75 -27.15
N GLY A 660 -3.78 13.76 -26.90
CA GLY A 660 -3.00 14.87 -26.37
C GLY A 660 -1.57 14.43 -26.10
N SER A 661 -0.77 14.33 -27.17
CA SER A 661 0.69 14.22 -27.00
C SER A 661 1.26 15.59 -26.64
N ALA A 662 1.84 15.73 -25.46
CA ALA A 662 2.76 16.82 -25.16
C ALA A 662 3.97 16.26 -24.42
N ALA A 663 5.11 16.32 -25.09
CA ALA A 663 6.40 16.12 -24.47
C ALA A 663 6.66 17.28 -23.50
N VAL A 664 6.73 16.99 -22.20
CA VAL A 664 7.10 17.98 -21.19
C VAL A 664 8.58 17.85 -20.91
N ALA A 665 9.32 18.89 -21.33
CA ALA A 665 10.70 19.13 -20.92
C ALA A 665 10.69 19.57 -19.45
N ALA A 666 11.49 18.89 -18.63
CA ALA A 666 11.74 19.26 -17.25
C ALA A 666 12.40 20.66 -17.22
N LYS A 667 11.67 21.65 -16.72
CA LYS A 667 12.23 22.93 -16.28
C LYS A 667 12.35 22.89 -14.77
N THR A 668 13.60 22.96 -14.36
CA THR A 668 14.06 23.14 -12.99
C THR A 668 13.41 24.40 -12.38
N VAL A 669 12.74 24.25 -11.28
CA VAL A 669 12.37 25.34 -10.39
C VAL A 669 13.37 25.36 -9.26
N ARG A 670 14.11 26.49 -9.18
CA ARG A 670 15.03 26.83 -8.10
C ARG A 670 14.30 27.18 -6.81
#